data_c786e5655b24394641dc33ea3858633d
#
_entry.id   c786e5655b24394641dc33ea3858633d
#
_cell.length_a   1.000
_cell.length_b   1.000
_cell.length_c   1.000
_cell.angle_alpha   90.00
_cell.angle_beta   90.00
_cell.angle_gamma   90.00
#
_symmetry.space_group_name_H-M   'P 1'
#
loop_
_entity.id
_entity.type
_entity.pdbx_description
1 polymer ?
#
loop_
_entity_poly.entity_id
_entity_poly.type
_entity_poly.pdbx_seq_one_letter_code
_entity_poly.pdbx_strand_id
1 'polypeptide(L)'
;MKAYSLFSGVGGFELGLEKAGVDVLVATDIDSFAELNHVKNWPDKPFIKSDIRKIKGKDLFEAASKVAPDLIFCGPPCQGFSTLGDKLSADPRNVLFGELARIVKELEPSFILIENVKSFATMYHGQYCEYIVRILSELGFTMYYTILNAADYGVPQIRQRVFFFGTRLHFPFAFPSPTHGEKAGAKPYETVGKWIMDLADAGDEVPNHIPLRHSDKVVARYKLIPEGGRLPPLEELPEEIRRQNFGNTYRRLDRRKPSLTLVPGNNAFPIHPVLDRSLTPREAARLQTFPDSFIFYGDRRRQCILVGSAVPPLLAMQIGKSVIHHSQNRIPVDLAEKPIALDITNKSPEEIRERRIMPISKLQDKTTSDGFIDLFSGAGGFTIGFSRGGWKPLMCVDFDPIVTRTHKHNFPSVPFLQTDLSEQENRRSIIEDFNRQEVGLVIGGPPCQGFSIFGKRRFVNTRGYDPHMDPRNKLVFAFIDIVKGIKPRWFVMENVAGFVNLDSGLFLRSVLKEFASIGYHNVEAQVLNTADYGIPQLRKRLLMIGNRIGNIIPWPKRKFFADPQDWQDSYRTVGEVIFDLMDEDSCQRYPNHVPMKHKPLLVERFKYIKEGNKLDVDNLPEHLKKGYRTDDVKNYSHINRRLHRDKPSFTIVPGHNALPLHPILNRALTVREAARIQTFLDDVEFKGTRQEQCIQVGNAFPPLLAELVANNILKAETNQWFPGRVPASAYYALVEKNSSTEIYYGRLISEDSERNDMSIKTGLE
;
A
#
# COMPACT_ATOMS: atom_id res chain seq x y z
N MET A 1 -8.93 32.09 -3.60
CA MET A 1 -7.98 31.24 -2.86
C MET A 1 -6.59 31.68 -3.20
N LYS A 2 -5.82 32.10 -2.22
CA LYS A 2 -4.42 32.54 -2.36
C LYS A 2 -3.48 31.36 -2.22
N ALA A 3 -2.45 31.24 -3.07
CA ALA A 3 -1.57 30.08 -3.04
C ALA A 3 -0.10 30.44 -3.20
N TYR A 4 0.77 29.60 -2.61
CA TYR A 4 2.22 29.62 -2.81
C TYR A 4 2.67 28.35 -3.50
N SER A 5 3.57 28.48 -4.47
CA SER A 5 4.16 27.37 -5.22
C SER A 5 5.58 27.08 -4.72
N LEU A 6 5.83 25.86 -4.28
CA LEU A 6 7.16 25.39 -3.92
C LEU A 6 7.62 24.32 -4.91
N PHE A 7 8.91 24.31 -5.26
CA PHE A 7 9.45 23.42 -6.31
C PHE A 7 8.68 23.58 -7.62
N SER A 8 8.49 24.82 -8.06
CA SER A 8 7.56 25.19 -9.12
C SER A 8 7.92 24.63 -10.51
N GLY A 9 9.19 24.33 -10.75
CA GLY A 9 9.66 23.90 -12.06
C GLY A 9 9.31 24.93 -13.14
N VAL A 10 8.71 24.49 -14.24
CA VAL A 10 8.30 25.37 -15.35
C VAL A 10 6.95 26.04 -15.16
N GLY A 11 6.23 25.72 -14.07
CA GLY A 11 4.94 26.38 -13.80
C GLY A 11 3.70 25.69 -14.40
N GLY A 12 3.78 24.42 -14.77
CA GLY A 12 2.61 23.71 -15.28
C GLY A 12 1.51 23.51 -14.24
N PHE A 13 1.90 23.34 -12.98
CA PHE A 13 0.96 23.23 -11.85
C PHE A 13 0.29 24.59 -11.60
N GLU A 14 1.07 25.67 -11.55
CA GLU A 14 0.61 27.05 -11.41
C GLU A 14 -0.42 27.38 -12.49
N LEU A 15 -0.06 27.17 -13.75
CA LEU A 15 -0.91 27.50 -14.89
C LEU A 15 -2.27 26.78 -14.81
N GLY A 16 -2.27 25.53 -14.36
CA GLY A 16 -3.51 24.77 -14.19
C GLY A 16 -4.36 25.25 -13.02
N LEU A 17 -3.75 25.52 -11.87
CA LEU A 17 -4.44 26.03 -10.69
C LEU A 17 -5.02 27.44 -10.94
N GLU A 18 -4.30 28.32 -11.63
CA GLU A 18 -4.78 29.64 -12.04
C GLU A 18 -6.00 29.54 -12.96
N LYS A 19 -5.98 28.61 -13.92
CA LYS A 19 -7.17 28.35 -14.77
C LYS A 19 -8.37 27.82 -13.98
N ALA A 20 -8.14 27.24 -12.80
CA ALA A 20 -9.20 26.85 -11.88
C ALA A 20 -9.72 28.01 -11.02
N GLY A 21 -9.04 29.17 -10.98
CA GLY A 21 -9.38 30.33 -10.15
C GLY A 21 -8.59 30.45 -8.85
N VAL A 22 -7.47 29.74 -8.72
CA VAL A 22 -6.49 29.92 -7.63
C VAL A 22 -5.58 31.09 -8.01
N ASP A 23 -5.33 32.01 -7.09
CA ASP A 23 -4.41 33.12 -7.28
C ASP A 23 -3.04 32.76 -6.68
N VAL A 24 -2.07 32.46 -7.55
CA VAL A 24 -0.71 32.11 -7.15
C VAL A 24 0.09 33.39 -6.92
N LEU A 25 0.47 33.64 -5.68
CA LEU A 25 1.09 34.91 -5.26
C LEU A 25 2.61 34.90 -5.35
N VAL A 26 3.26 33.76 -5.13
CA VAL A 26 4.71 33.60 -5.17
C VAL A 26 5.06 32.18 -5.58
N ALA A 27 6.16 32.03 -6.31
CA ALA A 27 6.74 30.74 -6.67
C ALA A 27 8.22 30.64 -6.27
N THR A 28 8.71 29.45 -6.04
CA THR A 28 10.14 29.22 -5.71
C THR A 28 10.65 27.92 -6.31
N ASP A 29 11.88 27.96 -6.78
CA ASP A 29 12.67 26.80 -7.20
C ASP A 29 14.17 27.12 -7.08
N ILE A 30 15.00 26.09 -7.10
CA ILE A 30 16.47 26.22 -7.13
C ILE A 30 17.00 26.39 -8.55
N ASP A 31 16.25 25.94 -9.57
CA ASP A 31 16.69 25.91 -10.97
C ASP A 31 16.57 27.32 -11.62
N SER A 32 17.69 27.80 -12.16
CA SER A 32 17.73 29.10 -12.90
C SER A 32 16.86 29.12 -14.17
N PHE A 33 16.59 27.97 -14.77
CA PHE A 33 15.67 27.90 -15.91
C PHE A 33 14.19 27.93 -15.47
N ALA A 34 13.89 27.40 -14.28
CA ALA A 34 12.57 27.61 -13.68
C ALA A 34 12.32 29.11 -13.44
N GLU A 35 13.28 29.82 -12.81
CA GLU A 35 13.23 31.28 -12.64
C GLU A 35 13.03 32.02 -13.98
N LEU A 36 13.88 31.72 -14.99
CA LEU A 36 13.80 32.37 -16.30
C LEU A 36 12.42 32.19 -16.95
N ASN A 37 11.88 30.95 -16.90
CA ASN A 37 10.57 30.66 -17.47
C ASN A 37 9.46 31.34 -16.69
N HIS A 38 9.53 31.40 -15.37
CA HIS A 38 8.54 32.04 -14.53
C HIS A 38 8.50 33.55 -14.80
N VAL A 39 9.62 34.25 -14.69
CA VAL A 39 9.71 35.71 -14.89
C VAL A 39 9.24 36.14 -16.30
N LYS A 40 9.45 35.30 -17.30
CA LYS A 40 9.03 35.61 -18.68
C LYS A 40 7.57 35.30 -18.96
N ASN A 41 6.96 34.30 -18.36
CA ASN A 41 5.56 33.95 -18.54
C ASN A 41 4.63 34.65 -17.52
N TRP A 42 5.16 35.05 -16.36
CA TRP A 42 4.43 35.78 -15.29
C TRP A 42 5.26 36.97 -14.79
N PRO A 43 5.48 38.03 -15.59
CA PRO A 43 6.36 39.16 -15.26
C PRO A 43 5.96 39.88 -13.96
N ASP A 44 4.68 39.83 -13.61
CA ASP A 44 4.12 40.54 -12.45
C ASP A 44 4.12 39.68 -11.17
N LYS A 45 4.59 38.44 -11.23
CA LYS A 45 4.58 37.54 -10.08
C LYS A 45 5.97 37.30 -9.52
N PRO A 46 6.15 37.44 -8.21
CA PRO A 46 7.43 37.19 -7.55
C PRO A 46 7.91 35.74 -7.70
N PHE A 47 9.20 35.60 -7.93
CA PHE A 47 9.88 34.31 -7.91
C PHE A 47 11.09 34.37 -7.01
N ILE A 48 11.23 33.39 -6.09
CA ILE A 48 12.40 33.28 -5.23
C ILE A 48 13.27 32.13 -5.70
N LYS A 49 14.37 32.44 -6.37
CA LYS A 49 15.37 31.45 -6.74
C LYS A 49 16.24 31.13 -5.55
N SER A 50 15.99 30.04 -4.87
CA SER A 50 16.79 29.59 -3.72
C SER A 50 16.58 28.11 -3.42
N ASP A 51 17.54 27.55 -2.68
CA ASP A 51 17.38 26.24 -2.07
C ASP A 51 16.32 26.35 -0.95
N ILE A 52 15.32 25.48 -0.95
CA ILE A 52 14.22 25.47 0.02
C ILE A 52 14.72 25.42 1.47
N ARG A 53 15.90 24.80 1.72
CA ARG A 53 16.56 24.74 3.04
C ARG A 53 16.97 26.11 3.58
N LYS A 54 17.12 27.11 2.70
CA LYS A 54 17.52 28.49 3.04
C LYS A 54 16.34 29.44 3.11
N ILE A 55 15.19 29.08 2.54
CA ILE A 55 13.97 29.89 2.51
C ILE A 55 13.24 29.74 3.85
N LYS A 56 12.81 30.85 4.43
CA LYS A 56 11.89 30.90 5.58
C LYS A 56 10.47 31.23 5.10
N GLY A 57 9.46 30.81 5.82
CA GLY A 57 8.07 31.20 5.53
C GLY A 57 7.89 32.72 5.47
N LYS A 58 8.62 33.46 6.29
CA LYS A 58 8.65 34.94 6.26
C LYS A 58 9.10 35.49 4.93
N ASP A 59 10.09 34.88 4.26
CA ASP A 59 10.63 35.38 2.98
C ASP A 59 9.55 35.25 1.88
N LEU A 60 8.79 34.13 1.90
CA LEU A 60 7.66 33.90 1.01
C LEU A 60 6.52 34.87 1.28
N PHE A 61 6.21 35.10 2.56
CA PHE A 61 5.17 36.02 2.99
C PHE A 61 5.44 37.46 2.56
N GLU A 62 6.69 37.94 2.75
CA GLU A 62 7.12 39.28 2.29
C GLU A 62 7.04 39.38 0.76
N ALA A 63 7.54 38.37 0.02
CA ALA A 63 7.47 38.34 -1.44
C ALA A 63 6.01 38.34 -1.97
N ALA A 64 5.10 37.71 -1.24
CA ALA A 64 3.67 37.71 -1.55
C ALA A 64 2.93 38.96 -1.05
N SER A 65 3.64 40.09 -0.88
CA SER A 65 3.07 41.37 -0.41
C SER A 65 2.34 41.24 0.93
N LYS A 66 2.82 40.39 1.81
CA LYS A 66 2.28 40.10 3.16
C LYS A 66 0.84 39.52 3.13
N VAL A 67 0.49 38.78 2.10
CA VAL A 67 -0.76 38.04 2.00
C VAL A 67 -0.49 36.57 2.30
N ALA A 68 -1.07 36.03 3.38
CA ALA A 68 -0.92 34.65 3.78
C ALA A 68 -1.56 33.66 2.75
N PRO A 69 -0.99 32.48 2.56
CA PRO A 69 -1.57 31.50 1.64
C PRO A 69 -2.73 30.73 2.28
N ASP A 70 -3.80 30.51 1.52
CA ASP A 70 -4.81 29.51 1.83
C ASP A 70 -4.28 28.10 1.50
N LEU A 71 -3.50 28.00 0.40
CA LEU A 71 -2.97 26.77 -0.17
C LEU A 71 -1.46 26.87 -0.39
N ILE A 72 -0.73 25.84 0.04
CA ILE A 72 0.63 25.58 -0.45
C ILE A 72 0.57 24.36 -1.37
N PHE A 73 1.16 24.49 -2.58
CA PHE A 73 1.26 23.34 -3.49
C PHE A 73 2.68 23.17 -4.00
N CYS A 74 3.04 21.91 -4.35
CA CYS A 74 4.40 21.58 -4.71
C CYS A 74 4.55 20.27 -5.47
N GLY A 75 5.66 20.15 -6.22
CA GLY A 75 6.12 18.93 -6.85
C GLY A 75 7.58 18.64 -6.46
N PRO A 76 7.88 18.22 -5.21
CA PRO A 76 9.25 18.01 -4.76
C PRO A 76 9.96 16.91 -5.57
N PRO A 77 11.26 17.08 -5.92
CA PRO A 77 11.99 16.14 -6.76
C PRO A 77 12.17 14.78 -6.08
N CYS A 78 11.93 13.69 -6.85
CA CYS A 78 12.06 12.31 -6.40
C CYS A 78 13.31 11.60 -6.93
N GLN A 79 14.32 12.32 -7.40
CA GLN A 79 15.49 11.73 -8.08
C GLN A 79 16.34 10.78 -7.21
N GLY A 80 16.28 10.89 -5.88
CA GLY A 80 16.82 9.90 -4.93
C GLY A 80 16.05 8.59 -4.91
N PHE A 81 14.87 8.58 -5.54
CA PHE A 81 13.91 7.48 -5.54
C PHE A 81 13.75 6.81 -6.91
N SER A 82 14.55 7.18 -7.92
CA SER A 82 14.47 6.53 -9.24
C SER A 82 15.16 5.16 -9.19
N THR A 83 14.66 4.21 -9.99
CA THR A 83 15.21 2.84 -10.11
C THR A 83 16.66 2.79 -10.61
N LEU A 84 17.23 3.91 -11.05
CA LEU A 84 18.58 4.10 -11.59
C LEU A 84 19.53 4.85 -10.64
N GLY A 85 19.06 5.35 -9.47
CA GLY A 85 19.89 5.99 -8.46
C GLY A 85 20.33 5.03 -7.36
N ASP A 86 21.52 5.26 -6.79
CA ASP A 86 22.00 4.48 -5.64
C ASP A 86 20.99 4.56 -4.48
N LYS A 87 20.57 3.40 -4.02
CA LYS A 87 19.51 3.17 -3.03
C LYS A 87 19.94 3.53 -1.60
N LEU A 88 20.54 4.67 -1.39
CA LEU A 88 21.02 5.09 -0.07
C LEU A 88 19.91 5.85 0.69
N SER A 89 19.55 5.34 1.86
CA SER A 89 18.67 5.99 2.85
C SER A 89 19.16 7.38 3.28
N ALA A 90 20.40 7.73 2.98
CA ALA A 90 21.07 9.00 3.29
C ALA A 90 21.03 10.03 2.15
N ASP A 91 20.15 9.91 1.13
CA ASP A 91 20.09 10.90 0.06
C ASP A 91 19.58 12.25 0.62
N PRO A 92 20.38 13.36 0.49
CA PRO A 92 20.00 14.67 1.00
C PRO A 92 18.66 15.21 0.51
N ARG A 93 18.13 14.63 -0.59
CA ARG A 93 16.83 15.01 -1.17
C ARG A 93 15.63 14.51 -0.38
N ASN A 94 15.82 13.51 0.49
CA ASN A 94 14.77 13.03 1.41
C ASN A 94 14.46 14.07 2.49
N VAL A 95 15.40 14.95 2.78
CA VAL A 95 15.25 16.08 3.70
C VAL A 95 14.21 17.09 3.18
N LEU A 96 13.96 17.16 1.85
CA LEU A 96 13.10 18.18 1.26
C LEU A 96 11.64 18.13 1.73
N PHE A 97 11.12 16.95 2.09
CA PHE A 97 9.78 16.85 2.68
C PHE A 97 9.74 17.37 4.13
N GLY A 98 10.83 17.23 4.87
CA GLY A 98 10.98 17.89 6.18
C GLY A 98 11.00 19.40 6.07
N GLU A 99 11.67 19.94 5.04
CA GLU A 99 11.66 21.38 4.74
C GLU A 99 10.29 21.89 4.30
N LEU A 100 9.56 21.10 3.51
CA LEU A 100 8.16 21.38 3.17
C LEU A 100 7.31 21.49 4.45
N ALA A 101 7.42 20.51 5.35
CA ALA A 101 6.69 20.54 6.63
C ALA A 101 7.07 21.74 7.50
N ARG A 102 8.36 22.15 7.50
CA ARG A 102 8.81 23.36 8.19
C ARG A 102 8.14 24.63 7.64
N ILE A 103 8.15 24.81 6.32
CA ILE A 103 7.50 25.96 5.68
C ILE A 103 5.99 25.96 5.94
N VAL A 104 5.35 24.80 5.85
CA VAL A 104 3.92 24.63 6.17
C VAL A 104 3.61 24.99 7.63
N LYS A 105 4.50 24.62 8.56
CA LYS A 105 4.37 25.00 9.97
C LYS A 105 4.54 26.50 10.20
N GLU A 106 5.44 27.14 9.44
CA GLU A 106 5.71 28.60 9.56
C GLU A 106 4.57 29.46 8.96
N LEU A 107 3.88 28.96 7.92
CA LEU A 107 2.86 29.72 7.20
C LEU A 107 1.41 29.33 7.51
N GLU A 108 1.21 28.18 8.15
CA GLU A 108 -0.09 27.65 8.61
C GLU A 108 -1.22 27.71 7.56
N PRO A 109 -1.02 27.23 6.31
CA PRO A 109 -2.07 27.26 5.30
C PRO A 109 -3.24 26.35 5.70
N SER A 110 -4.43 26.63 5.17
CA SER A 110 -5.61 25.75 5.34
C SER A 110 -5.52 24.48 4.52
N PHE A 111 -4.77 24.51 3.42
CA PHE A 111 -4.67 23.41 2.46
C PHE A 111 -3.23 23.19 2.01
N ILE A 112 -2.92 21.92 1.70
CA ILE A 112 -1.67 21.55 1.04
C ILE A 112 -1.96 20.58 -0.10
N LEU A 113 -1.26 20.73 -1.23
CA LEU A 113 -1.40 19.87 -2.40
C LEU A 113 -0.01 19.50 -2.91
N ILE A 114 0.29 18.20 -2.96
CA ILE A 114 1.61 17.68 -3.34
C ILE A 114 1.45 16.73 -4.52
N GLU A 115 2.29 16.89 -5.55
CA GLU A 115 2.39 15.96 -6.67
C GLU A 115 3.70 15.19 -6.62
N ASN A 116 3.66 13.92 -7.06
CA ASN A 116 4.88 13.16 -7.29
C ASN A 116 4.65 12.05 -8.33
N VAL A 117 5.73 11.38 -8.75
CA VAL A 117 5.64 10.24 -9.68
C VAL A 117 4.89 9.07 -9.04
N LYS A 118 4.19 8.28 -9.87
CA LYS A 118 3.43 7.11 -9.41
C LYS A 118 4.25 6.18 -8.50
N SER A 119 5.50 5.88 -8.90
CA SER A 119 6.38 4.99 -8.13
C SER A 119 6.65 5.48 -6.70
N PHE A 120 6.50 6.77 -6.43
CA PHE A 120 6.62 7.32 -5.09
C PHE A 120 5.61 6.70 -4.11
N ALA A 121 4.41 6.38 -4.58
CA ALA A 121 3.37 5.75 -3.75
C ALA A 121 3.75 4.33 -3.26
N THR A 122 4.62 3.65 -4.01
CA THR A 122 4.99 2.25 -3.74
C THR A 122 6.45 2.07 -3.31
N MET A 123 7.27 3.13 -3.42
CA MET A 123 8.68 3.09 -3.05
C MET A 123 8.85 2.81 -1.56
N TYR A 124 9.84 1.96 -1.25
CA TYR A 124 10.12 1.53 0.12
C TYR A 124 8.84 1.06 0.84
N HIS A 125 8.02 0.28 0.13
CA HIS A 125 6.77 -0.27 0.68
C HIS A 125 5.75 0.79 1.13
N GLY A 126 5.74 1.97 0.48
CA GLY A 126 4.84 3.07 0.81
C GLY A 126 5.29 3.94 2.00
N GLN A 127 6.44 3.65 2.62
CA GLN A 127 6.94 4.37 3.80
C GLN A 127 7.02 5.88 3.60
N TYR A 128 7.36 6.34 2.39
CA TYR A 128 7.40 7.78 2.11
C TYR A 128 6.03 8.43 2.05
N CYS A 129 5.03 7.73 1.53
CA CYS A 129 3.64 8.21 1.62
C CYS A 129 3.20 8.31 3.08
N GLU A 130 3.50 7.28 3.87
CA GLU A 130 3.20 7.27 5.30
C GLU A 130 3.93 8.39 6.05
N TYR A 131 5.20 8.62 5.71
CA TYR A 131 5.98 9.72 6.29
C TYR A 131 5.34 11.08 6.01
N ILE A 132 4.99 11.37 4.73
CA ILE A 132 4.33 12.64 4.35
C ILE A 132 2.99 12.78 5.06
N VAL A 133 2.16 11.74 5.00
CA VAL A 133 0.84 11.76 5.65
C VAL A 133 1.01 12.03 7.15
N ARG A 134 1.98 11.40 7.81
CA ARG A 134 2.19 11.56 9.23
C ARG A 134 2.66 12.98 9.60
N ILE A 135 3.75 13.47 8.97
CA ILE A 135 4.30 14.79 9.33
C ILE A 135 3.29 15.91 9.10
N LEU A 136 2.46 15.79 8.06
CA LEU A 136 1.42 16.78 7.79
C LEU A 136 0.20 16.59 8.70
N SER A 137 -0.14 15.36 9.06
CA SER A 137 -1.19 15.10 10.07
C SER A 137 -0.80 15.64 11.45
N GLU A 138 0.48 15.56 11.85
CA GLU A 138 1.00 16.17 13.07
C GLU A 138 0.90 17.71 13.05
N LEU A 139 0.83 18.32 11.87
CA LEU A 139 0.58 19.75 11.67
C LEU A 139 -0.93 20.08 11.59
N GLY A 140 -1.81 19.13 11.85
CA GLY A 140 -3.27 19.34 11.92
C GLY A 140 -4.01 19.15 10.60
N PHE A 141 -3.41 18.51 9.58
CA PHE A 141 -4.10 18.21 8.33
C PHE A 141 -4.76 16.84 8.35
N THR A 142 -5.97 16.75 7.82
CA THR A 142 -6.54 15.48 7.34
C THR A 142 -6.03 15.24 5.94
N MET A 143 -5.31 14.13 5.74
CA MET A 143 -4.59 13.84 4.50
C MET A 143 -5.35 12.85 3.62
N TYR A 144 -5.42 13.14 2.32
CA TYR A 144 -5.96 12.30 1.26
C TYR A 144 -4.89 12.11 0.20
N TYR A 145 -4.78 10.93 -0.41
CA TYR A 145 -3.94 10.76 -1.58
C TYR A 145 -4.53 9.74 -2.57
N THR A 146 -4.21 9.93 -3.85
CA THR A 146 -4.65 9.05 -4.92
C THR A 146 -3.68 9.12 -6.10
N ILE A 147 -3.74 8.13 -6.98
CA ILE A 147 -3.03 8.16 -8.25
C ILE A 147 -4.02 8.54 -9.34
N LEU A 148 -3.72 9.62 -10.06
CA LEU A 148 -4.51 10.09 -11.19
C LEU A 148 -3.76 9.83 -12.50
N ASN A 149 -4.49 9.38 -13.52
CA ASN A 149 -3.98 9.29 -14.88
C ASN A 149 -4.46 10.52 -15.66
N ALA A 150 -3.54 11.31 -16.18
CA ALA A 150 -3.85 12.56 -16.89
C ALA A 150 -4.81 12.36 -18.08
N ALA A 151 -4.73 11.20 -18.77
CA ALA A 151 -5.61 10.88 -19.88
C ALA A 151 -7.10 10.86 -19.47
N ASP A 152 -7.40 10.46 -18.24
CA ASP A 152 -8.77 10.40 -17.71
C ASP A 152 -9.39 11.79 -17.52
N TYR A 153 -8.61 12.85 -17.68
CA TYR A 153 -9.01 14.26 -17.50
C TYR A 153 -8.84 15.09 -18.79
N GLY A 154 -8.71 14.43 -19.95
CA GLY A 154 -8.63 15.08 -21.25
C GLY A 154 -7.23 15.51 -21.66
N VAL A 155 -6.20 15.07 -20.98
CA VAL A 155 -4.81 15.23 -21.44
C VAL A 155 -4.50 14.15 -22.48
N PRO A 156 -3.96 14.47 -23.66
CA PRO A 156 -3.65 13.48 -24.70
C PRO A 156 -2.39 12.67 -24.37
N GLN A 157 -2.26 12.26 -23.09
CA GLN A 157 -1.10 11.53 -22.59
C GLN A 157 -1.47 10.60 -21.42
N ILE A 158 -1.07 9.35 -21.51
CA ILE A 158 -1.11 8.40 -20.39
C ILE A 158 0.03 8.80 -19.45
N ARG A 159 -0.30 9.48 -18.35
CA ARG A 159 0.67 9.96 -17.35
C ARG A 159 0.07 9.81 -15.96
N GLN A 160 0.56 8.83 -15.22
CA GLN A 160 0.11 8.56 -13.85
C GLN A 160 0.98 9.31 -12.84
N ARG A 161 0.32 9.99 -11.89
CA ARG A 161 0.95 10.75 -10.80
C ARG A 161 0.20 10.54 -9.50
N VAL A 162 0.93 10.47 -8.39
CA VAL A 162 0.31 10.49 -7.07
C VAL A 162 0.12 11.94 -6.65
N PHE A 163 -1.06 12.22 -6.13
CA PHE A 163 -1.39 13.51 -5.53
C PHE A 163 -1.78 13.32 -4.07
N PHE A 164 -1.22 14.15 -3.19
CA PHE A 164 -1.62 14.25 -1.80
C PHE A 164 -2.34 15.57 -1.61
N PHE A 165 -3.47 15.54 -0.93
CA PHE A 165 -4.19 16.73 -0.51
C PHE A 165 -4.40 16.69 0.98
N GLY A 166 -4.00 17.75 1.68
CA GLY A 166 -4.22 17.97 3.11
C GLY A 166 -5.17 19.13 3.33
N THR A 167 -6.11 18.96 4.23
CA THR A 167 -7.06 19.98 4.63
C THR A 167 -7.18 20.07 6.14
N ARG A 168 -7.37 21.28 6.65
CA ARG A 168 -7.73 21.54 8.06
C ARG A 168 -9.25 21.66 8.25
N LEU A 169 -10.06 21.44 7.21
CA LEU A 169 -11.51 21.42 7.30
C LEU A 169 -12.02 20.04 7.72
N HIS A 170 -13.14 20.01 8.44
CA HIS A 170 -13.71 18.79 9.04
C HIS A 170 -14.64 17.98 8.13
N PHE A 171 -14.58 18.15 6.83
CA PHE A 171 -15.38 17.36 5.91
C PHE A 171 -14.52 16.69 4.82
N PRO A 172 -14.95 15.56 4.27
CA PRO A 172 -14.13 14.77 3.35
C PRO A 172 -13.86 15.52 2.05
N PHE A 173 -12.62 15.39 1.54
CA PHE A 173 -12.22 15.85 0.22
C PHE A 173 -12.39 14.75 -0.81
N ALA A 174 -12.89 15.12 -1.99
CA ALA A 174 -12.95 14.23 -3.14
C ALA A 174 -12.07 14.75 -4.29
N PHE A 175 -11.16 13.91 -4.78
CA PHE A 175 -10.45 14.19 -6.02
C PHE A 175 -11.43 14.25 -7.21
N PRO A 176 -11.06 14.93 -8.32
CA PRO A 176 -11.97 15.07 -9.46
C PRO A 176 -12.32 13.69 -10.05
N SER A 177 -13.58 13.52 -10.45
CA SER A 177 -14.00 12.32 -11.18
C SER A 177 -13.45 12.34 -12.62
N PRO A 178 -13.08 11.17 -13.18
CA PRO A 178 -12.67 11.04 -14.56
C PRO A 178 -13.72 11.61 -15.53
N THR A 179 -13.29 12.41 -16.51
CA THR A 179 -14.16 13.01 -17.54
C THR A 179 -14.02 12.32 -18.89
N HIS A 180 -12.92 11.55 -19.08
CA HIS A 180 -12.59 10.82 -20.31
C HIS A 180 -12.31 9.36 -19.98
N GLY A 181 -12.53 8.48 -20.95
CA GLY A 181 -12.29 7.05 -20.79
C GLY A 181 -13.19 6.19 -21.66
N GLU A 182 -13.11 4.86 -21.45
CA GLU A 182 -13.93 3.88 -22.16
C GLU A 182 -15.30 3.64 -21.53
N LYS A 183 -15.60 4.27 -20.39
CA LYS A 183 -16.86 4.08 -19.68
C LYS A 183 -18.01 4.74 -20.44
N ALA A 184 -19.19 4.12 -20.38
CA ALA A 184 -20.42 4.72 -20.93
C ALA A 184 -20.69 6.09 -20.28
N GLY A 185 -20.91 7.13 -21.12
CA GLY A 185 -21.09 8.52 -20.69
C GLY A 185 -19.81 9.35 -20.52
N ALA A 186 -18.62 8.73 -20.48
CA ALA A 186 -17.36 9.47 -20.52
C ALA A 186 -17.04 9.90 -21.96
N LYS A 187 -16.34 11.04 -22.09
CA LYS A 187 -15.80 11.45 -23.39
C LYS A 187 -14.68 10.47 -23.81
N PRO A 188 -14.50 10.18 -25.09
CA PRO A 188 -13.37 9.39 -25.53
C PRO A 188 -12.06 10.09 -25.18
N TYR A 189 -10.98 9.29 -25.02
CA TYR A 189 -9.66 9.85 -24.77
C TYR A 189 -9.22 10.82 -25.86
N GLU A 190 -8.60 11.91 -25.45
CA GLU A 190 -7.93 12.83 -26.35
C GLU A 190 -6.71 12.15 -27.01
N THR A 191 -6.53 12.40 -28.30
CA THR A 191 -5.53 11.68 -29.12
C THR A 191 -4.38 12.59 -29.52
N VAL A 192 -3.21 11.99 -29.76
CA VAL A 192 -2.02 12.68 -30.28
C VAL A 192 -2.34 13.47 -31.55
N GLY A 193 -3.06 12.83 -32.48
CA GLY A 193 -3.39 13.46 -33.77
C GLY A 193 -4.17 14.76 -33.63
N LYS A 194 -5.15 14.80 -32.74
CA LYS A 194 -5.97 15.99 -32.51
C LYS A 194 -5.17 17.20 -31.99
N TRP A 195 -4.05 16.94 -31.32
CA TRP A 195 -3.29 17.97 -30.61
C TRP A 195 -2.04 18.46 -31.31
N ILE A 196 -1.46 17.67 -32.24
CA ILE A 196 -0.17 18.04 -32.86
C ILE A 196 -0.11 17.90 -34.38
N MET A 197 -1.12 17.31 -35.04
CA MET A 197 -1.00 17.10 -36.49
C MET A 197 -1.04 18.39 -37.30
N ASP A 198 -1.68 19.44 -36.80
CA ASP A 198 -1.65 20.78 -37.41
C ASP A 198 -0.26 21.43 -37.34
N LEU A 199 0.61 20.95 -36.45
CA LEU A 199 2.01 21.40 -36.36
C LEU A 199 2.94 20.68 -37.34
N ALA A 200 2.49 19.62 -38.02
CA ALA A 200 3.33 18.84 -38.90
C ALA A 200 3.93 19.68 -40.06
N ASP A 201 3.15 20.62 -40.56
CA ASP A 201 3.49 21.51 -41.65
C ASP A 201 3.74 22.98 -41.19
N ALA A 202 3.73 23.23 -39.85
CA ALA A 202 4.01 24.56 -39.30
C ALA A 202 5.49 24.87 -39.34
N GLY A 203 5.84 26.13 -39.56
CA GLY A 203 7.21 26.62 -39.59
C GLY A 203 7.72 27.12 -38.24
N ASP A 204 8.77 27.92 -38.28
CA ASP A 204 9.45 28.47 -37.11
C ASP A 204 8.65 29.60 -36.40
N GLU A 205 7.51 30.01 -36.97
CA GLU A 205 6.63 31.01 -36.40
C GLU A 205 5.95 30.52 -35.10
N VAL A 206 5.86 29.21 -34.89
CA VAL A 206 5.30 28.66 -33.66
C VAL A 206 6.40 28.54 -32.62
N PRO A 207 6.30 29.20 -31.47
CA PRO A 207 7.35 29.16 -30.43
C PRO A 207 7.67 27.76 -29.98
N ASN A 208 8.97 27.43 -29.86
CA ASN A 208 9.50 26.13 -29.47
C ASN A 208 9.22 24.98 -30.45
N HIS A 209 8.79 25.29 -31.70
CA HIS A 209 8.52 24.31 -32.75
C HIS A 209 9.72 24.12 -33.68
N ILE A 210 10.91 23.88 -33.14
CA ILE A 210 12.13 23.66 -33.92
C ILE A 210 12.46 22.16 -33.90
N PRO A 211 12.39 21.46 -35.07
CA PRO A 211 12.73 20.06 -35.17
C PRO A 211 14.21 19.78 -34.88
N LEU A 212 14.49 18.65 -34.24
CA LEU A 212 15.84 18.17 -34.06
C LEU A 212 16.36 17.57 -35.38
N ARG A 213 17.51 18.00 -35.82
CA ARG A 213 18.22 17.39 -36.96
C ARG A 213 18.83 16.07 -36.51
N HIS A 214 18.33 14.96 -37.03
CA HIS A 214 18.86 13.62 -36.77
C HIS A 214 19.88 13.22 -37.86
N SER A 215 20.84 12.38 -37.50
CA SER A 215 21.74 11.79 -38.50
C SER A 215 21.00 10.80 -39.38
N ASP A 216 21.50 10.57 -40.61
CA ASP A 216 20.89 9.65 -41.59
C ASP A 216 20.64 8.26 -40.99
N LYS A 217 21.57 7.74 -40.17
CA LYS A 217 21.41 6.47 -39.45
C LYS A 217 20.23 6.44 -38.49
N VAL A 218 19.93 7.56 -37.84
CA VAL A 218 18.77 7.70 -36.93
C VAL A 218 17.50 7.77 -37.74
N VAL A 219 17.47 8.57 -38.80
CA VAL A 219 16.32 8.68 -39.72
C VAL A 219 16.01 7.32 -40.36
N ALA A 220 17.05 6.58 -40.81
CA ALA A 220 16.88 5.24 -41.35
C ALA A 220 16.22 4.27 -40.35
N ARG A 221 16.58 4.34 -39.07
CA ARG A 221 15.88 3.57 -38.03
C ARG A 221 14.44 4.01 -37.86
N TYR A 222 14.17 5.31 -37.86
CA TYR A 222 12.80 5.83 -37.71
C TYR A 222 11.88 5.34 -38.81
N LYS A 223 12.35 5.28 -40.06
CA LYS A 223 11.60 4.75 -41.21
C LYS A 223 11.15 3.31 -41.05
N LEU A 224 11.87 2.50 -40.24
CA LEU A 224 11.52 1.10 -39.97
C LEU A 224 10.44 0.96 -38.86
N ILE A 225 10.11 2.04 -38.18
CA ILE A 225 9.17 2.00 -37.08
C ILE A 225 7.78 2.41 -37.55
N PRO A 226 6.81 1.50 -37.62
CA PRO A 226 5.44 1.85 -38.03
C PRO A 226 4.76 2.74 -37.00
N GLU A 227 3.68 3.39 -37.37
CA GLU A 227 2.85 4.21 -36.47
C GLU A 227 2.36 3.34 -35.28
N GLY A 228 2.56 3.83 -34.06
CA GLY A 228 2.28 3.09 -32.82
C GLY A 228 3.31 2.02 -32.45
N GLY A 229 4.31 1.79 -33.31
CA GLY A 229 5.30 0.72 -33.16
C GLY A 229 6.59 1.12 -32.43
N ARG A 230 7.48 0.14 -32.33
CA ARG A 230 8.83 0.24 -31.76
C ARG A 230 9.88 -0.17 -32.79
N LEU A 231 11.14 0.19 -32.54
CA LEU A 231 12.25 -0.30 -33.31
C LEU A 231 12.25 -1.85 -33.29
N PRO A 232 12.38 -2.51 -34.46
CA PRO A 232 12.52 -3.95 -34.55
C PRO A 232 13.67 -4.49 -33.66
N PRO A 233 13.66 -5.78 -33.29
CA PRO A 233 14.76 -6.44 -32.60
C PRO A 233 16.10 -6.25 -33.33
N LEU A 234 17.20 -6.34 -32.58
CA LEU A 234 18.56 -6.06 -33.11
C LEU A 234 18.91 -6.94 -34.33
N GLU A 235 18.42 -8.17 -34.30
CA GLU A 235 18.67 -9.21 -35.32
C GLU A 235 17.99 -8.89 -36.67
N GLU A 236 16.88 -8.16 -36.62
CA GLU A 236 16.10 -7.76 -37.80
C GLU A 236 16.58 -6.44 -38.42
N LEU A 237 17.50 -5.73 -37.73
CA LEU A 237 18.03 -4.47 -38.24
C LEU A 237 19.21 -4.68 -39.20
N PRO A 238 19.26 -3.91 -40.31
CA PRO A 238 20.45 -3.83 -41.15
C PRO A 238 21.69 -3.50 -40.32
N GLU A 239 22.82 -4.15 -40.65
CA GLU A 239 24.03 -4.07 -39.82
C GLU A 239 24.54 -2.64 -39.61
N GLU A 240 24.43 -1.78 -40.62
CA GLU A 240 24.89 -0.39 -40.59
C GLU A 240 24.12 0.49 -39.63
N ILE A 241 22.89 0.10 -39.26
CA ILE A 241 22.00 0.84 -38.39
C ILE A 241 21.64 0.09 -37.10
N ARG A 242 22.29 -1.06 -36.83
CA ARG A 242 22.05 -1.83 -35.58
C ARG A 242 22.27 -0.98 -34.37
N ARG A 243 21.32 -1.06 -33.45
CA ARG A 243 21.39 -0.41 -32.14
C ARG A 243 20.42 -1.08 -31.18
N GLN A 244 20.84 -1.29 -29.94
CA GLN A 244 19.91 -1.71 -28.90
C GLN A 244 18.78 -0.67 -28.72
N ASN A 245 17.59 -1.15 -28.45
CA ASN A 245 16.43 -0.31 -28.21
C ASN A 245 16.55 0.38 -26.84
N PHE A 246 16.63 1.70 -26.83
CA PHE A 246 16.69 2.51 -25.61
C PHE A 246 15.32 3.16 -25.34
N GLY A 247 14.44 2.45 -24.65
CA GLY A 247 13.20 2.98 -24.09
C GLY A 247 12.28 3.69 -25.10
N ASN A 248 11.73 4.83 -24.70
CA ASN A 248 10.72 5.54 -25.48
C ASN A 248 11.26 6.33 -26.68
N THR A 249 12.57 6.49 -26.82
CA THR A 249 13.20 7.29 -27.90
C THR A 249 13.01 6.66 -29.27
N TYR A 250 12.87 5.34 -29.36
CA TYR A 250 12.60 4.59 -30.57
C TYR A 250 11.19 4.00 -30.58
N ARG A 251 10.23 4.79 -30.10
CA ARG A 251 8.81 4.47 -30.19
C ARG A 251 8.10 5.58 -30.95
N ARG A 252 7.40 5.20 -32.03
CA ARG A 252 6.57 6.12 -32.80
C ARG A 252 5.19 6.21 -32.16
N LEU A 253 4.67 7.42 -31.98
CA LEU A 253 3.33 7.61 -31.46
C LEU A 253 2.25 7.15 -32.46
N ASP A 254 1.06 6.85 -31.96
CA ASP A 254 -0.14 6.58 -32.77
C ASP A 254 -1.04 7.82 -32.71
N ARG A 255 -1.34 8.42 -33.88
CA ARG A 255 -2.21 9.62 -33.93
C ARG A 255 -3.62 9.38 -33.39
N ARG A 256 -4.08 8.15 -33.30
CA ARG A 256 -5.41 7.74 -32.86
C ARG A 256 -5.52 7.47 -31.36
N LYS A 257 -4.41 7.55 -30.62
CA LYS A 257 -4.33 7.22 -29.19
C LYS A 257 -3.72 8.36 -28.39
N PRO A 258 -3.90 8.39 -27.06
CA PRO A 258 -3.08 9.23 -26.19
C PRO A 258 -1.60 8.84 -26.32
N SER A 259 -0.70 9.79 -26.13
CA SER A 259 0.73 9.52 -26.08
C SER A 259 1.09 8.72 -24.81
N LEU A 260 2.20 8.03 -24.86
CA LEU A 260 2.84 7.53 -23.63
C LEU A 260 3.41 8.68 -22.79
N THR A 261 3.76 8.40 -21.54
CA THR A 261 4.38 9.39 -20.64
C THR A 261 5.63 10.00 -21.27
N LEU A 262 5.60 11.31 -21.48
CA LEU A 262 6.78 12.09 -21.87
C LEU A 262 7.68 12.25 -20.64
N VAL A 263 8.87 11.68 -20.70
CA VAL A 263 9.85 11.74 -19.62
C VAL A 263 10.86 12.85 -19.88
N PRO A 264 11.35 13.55 -18.82
CA PRO A 264 12.45 14.48 -18.97
C PRO A 264 13.69 13.71 -19.44
N GLY A 265 14.24 14.08 -20.56
CA GLY A 265 15.32 13.33 -21.20
C GLY A 265 16.29 14.18 -21.99
N ASN A 266 17.37 13.53 -22.41
CA ASN A 266 18.44 14.16 -23.17
C ASN A 266 18.00 14.42 -24.61
N ASN A 267 17.33 15.53 -24.89
CA ASN A 267 17.09 16.05 -26.22
C ASN A 267 16.11 15.27 -27.13
N ALA A 268 15.66 14.08 -26.78
CA ALA A 268 14.83 13.27 -27.64
C ALA A 268 13.55 12.81 -26.96
N PHE A 269 12.43 13.24 -27.49
CA PHE A 269 11.10 12.72 -27.23
C PHE A 269 10.79 11.50 -28.12
N PRO A 270 9.66 10.82 -27.97
CA PRO A 270 9.17 9.83 -28.90
C PRO A 270 9.10 10.35 -30.34
N ILE A 271 9.01 9.43 -31.31
CA ILE A 271 8.94 9.76 -32.71
C ILE A 271 7.53 10.29 -33.05
N HIS A 272 7.48 11.34 -33.89
CA HIS A 272 6.24 11.89 -34.40
C HIS A 272 5.42 10.80 -35.14
N PRO A 273 4.08 10.80 -35.06
CA PRO A 273 3.26 9.74 -35.66
C PRO A 273 3.57 9.44 -37.12
N VAL A 274 3.73 10.48 -37.93
CA VAL A 274 3.91 10.36 -39.38
C VAL A 274 5.25 10.85 -39.94
N LEU A 275 5.98 11.67 -39.19
CA LEU A 275 7.27 12.22 -39.61
C LEU A 275 8.43 11.43 -39.03
N ASP A 276 9.54 11.28 -39.80
CA ASP A 276 10.73 10.55 -39.37
C ASP A 276 11.66 11.40 -38.50
N ARG A 277 11.08 12.02 -37.46
CA ARG A 277 11.78 12.82 -36.47
C ARG A 277 11.16 12.66 -35.08
N SER A 278 11.91 12.99 -34.06
CA SER A 278 11.34 13.12 -32.69
C SER A 278 10.40 14.32 -32.60
N LEU A 279 9.52 14.32 -31.62
CA LEU A 279 8.67 15.48 -31.33
C LEU A 279 9.51 16.74 -31.06
N THR A 280 8.96 17.89 -31.45
CA THR A 280 9.49 19.19 -31.03
C THR A 280 9.10 19.47 -29.56
N PRO A 281 9.75 20.42 -28.88
CA PRO A 281 9.30 20.85 -27.56
C PRO A 281 7.86 21.37 -27.55
N ARG A 282 7.40 22.05 -28.63
CA ARG A 282 6.02 22.53 -28.76
C ARG A 282 5.00 21.40 -28.89
N GLU A 283 5.27 20.41 -29.72
CA GLU A 283 4.40 19.24 -29.84
C GLU A 283 4.29 18.50 -28.49
N ALA A 284 5.41 18.31 -27.80
CA ALA A 284 5.43 17.73 -26.48
C ALA A 284 4.67 18.60 -25.44
N ALA A 285 4.80 19.93 -25.51
CA ALA A 285 4.10 20.86 -24.64
C ALA A 285 2.58 20.81 -24.85
N ARG A 286 2.10 20.72 -26.09
CA ARG A 286 0.68 20.52 -26.40
C ARG A 286 0.16 19.17 -25.87
N LEU A 287 0.94 18.11 -25.96
CA LEU A 287 0.57 16.82 -25.35
C LEU A 287 0.56 16.85 -23.82
N GLN A 288 1.24 17.83 -23.20
CA GLN A 288 1.11 18.18 -21.78
C GLN A 288 0.02 19.23 -21.51
N THR A 289 -0.71 19.66 -22.53
CA THR A 289 -1.77 20.68 -22.46
C THR A 289 -1.34 22.11 -22.11
N PHE A 290 -0.08 22.47 -22.40
CA PHE A 290 0.35 23.87 -22.38
C PHE A 290 -0.22 24.61 -23.60
N PRO A 291 -0.72 25.85 -23.47
CA PRO A 291 -1.12 26.64 -24.59
C PRO A 291 0.09 27.16 -25.41
N ASP A 292 -0.11 27.50 -26.68
CA ASP A 292 0.99 27.96 -27.53
C ASP A 292 1.54 29.34 -27.12
N SER A 293 0.76 30.13 -26.40
CA SER A 293 1.20 31.39 -25.78
C SER A 293 2.23 31.18 -24.65
N PHE A 294 2.33 29.98 -24.08
CA PHE A 294 3.33 29.67 -23.06
C PHE A 294 4.66 29.32 -23.72
N ILE A 295 5.69 30.12 -23.48
CA ILE A 295 6.99 29.98 -24.13
C ILE A 295 7.98 29.29 -23.16
N PHE A 296 8.67 28.25 -23.65
CA PHE A 296 9.74 27.59 -22.90
C PHE A 296 11.07 28.21 -23.28
N TYR A 297 11.72 28.86 -22.32
CA TYR A 297 13.02 29.50 -22.50
C TYR A 297 14.17 28.54 -22.14
N GLY A 298 15.30 28.72 -22.82
CA GLY A 298 16.49 27.90 -22.73
C GLY A 298 16.79 27.13 -24.02
N ASP A 299 17.90 26.40 -24.03
CA ASP A 299 18.23 25.52 -25.15
C ASP A 299 17.22 24.36 -25.27
N ARG A 300 17.24 23.66 -26.42
CA ARG A 300 16.32 22.55 -26.69
C ARG A 300 16.33 21.49 -25.59
N ARG A 301 17.51 21.14 -25.07
CA ARG A 301 17.63 20.14 -24.02
C ARG A 301 16.90 20.57 -22.76
N ARG A 302 17.04 21.82 -22.37
CA ARG A 302 16.34 22.42 -21.24
C ARG A 302 14.84 22.47 -21.45
N GLN A 303 14.39 22.88 -22.65
CA GLN A 303 12.97 22.85 -23.02
C GLN A 303 12.38 21.45 -22.87
N CYS A 304 13.08 20.41 -23.37
CA CYS A 304 12.63 19.02 -23.24
C CYS A 304 12.53 18.56 -21.79
N ILE A 305 13.50 18.95 -20.94
CA ILE A 305 13.49 18.64 -19.49
C ILE A 305 12.30 19.32 -18.81
N LEU A 306 12.09 20.59 -19.06
CA LEU A 306 11.02 21.39 -18.47
C LEU A 306 9.64 20.84 -18.84
N VAL A 307 9.42 20.56 -20.13
CA VAL A 307 8.16 19.97 -20.59
C VAL A 307 7.92 18.58 -19.99
N GLY A 308 8.94 17.70 -20.03
CA GLY A 308 8.79 16.31 -19.52
C GLY A 308 8.57 16.23 -18.02
N SER A 309 9.12 17.18 -17.25
CA SER A 309 8.96 17.24 -15.79
C SER A 309 7.63 17.82 -15.33
N ALA A 310 6.96 18.61 -16.17
CA ALA A 310 5.79 19.39 -15.80
C ALA A 310 4.58 18.54 -15.37
N VAL A 311 3.79 19.09 -14.47
CA VAL A 311 2.40 18.65 -14.24
C VAL A 311 1.55 19.19 -15.39
N PRO A 312 0.73 18.36 -16.06
CA PRO A 312 -0.14 18.85 -17.13
C PRO A 312 -1.13 19.89 -16.63
N PRO A 313 -1.17 21.11 -17.19
CA PRO A 313 -2.05 22.17 -16.73
C PRO A 313 -3.53 21.80 -16.69
N LEU A 314 -4.02 20.98 -17.63
CA LEU A 314 -5.42 20.56 -17.64
C LEU A 314 -5.74 19.63 -16.46
N LEU A 315 -4.84 18.70 -16.08
CA LEU A 315 -5.01 17.88 -14.90
C LEU A 315 -4.97 18.73 -13.62
N ALA A 316 -3.99 19.64 -13.52
CA ALA A 316 -3.89 20.58 -12.40
C ALA A 316 -5.13 21.43 -12.24
N MET A 317 -5.74 21.90 -13.35
CA MET A 317 -6.99 22.64 -13.35
C MET A 317 -8.16 21.84 -12.78
N GLN A 318 -8.29 20.55 -13.12
CA GLN A 318 -9.37 19.71 -12.60
C GLN A 318 -9.21 19.50 -11.09
N ILE A 319 -7.98 19.27 -10.62
CA ILE A 319 -7.69 19.16 -9.18
C ILE A 319 -7.98 20.49 -8.48
N GLY A 320 -7.55 21.61 -9.05
CA GLY A 320 -7.80 22.95 -8.52
C GLY A 320 -9.29 23.25 -8.33
N LYS A 321 -10.14 22.84 -9.28
CA LYS A 321 -11.60 22.97 -9.15
C LYS A 321 -12.13 22.18 -7.94
N SER A 322 -11.65 20.96 -7.71
CA SER A 322 -12.03 20.17 -6.53
C SER A 322 -11.58 20.83 -5.22
N VAL A 323 -10.36 21.40 -5.20
CA VAL A 323 -9.83 22.13 -4.03
C VAL A 323 -10.66 23.39 -3.75
N ILE A 324 -11.01 24.19 -4.77
CA ILE A 324 -11.86 25.38 -4.62
C ILE A 324 -13.25 24.98 -4.12
N HIS A 325 -13.87 23.97 -4.74
CA HIS A 325 -15.17 23.47 -4.29
C HIS A 325 -15.15 23.07 -2.82
N HIS A 326 -14.12 22.32 -2.40
CA HIS A 326 -13.92 21.94 -1.02
C HIS A 326 -13.76 23.17 -0.10
N SER A 327 -13.02 24.19 -0.51
CA SER A 327 -12.81 25.40 0.29
C SER A 327 -14.06 26.25 0.52
N GLN A 328 -15.04 26.15 -0.36
CA GLN A 328 -16.30 26.93 -0.30
C GLN A 328 -17.29 26.36 0.73
N ASN A 329 -17.19 25.09 1.07
CA ASN A 329 -18.05 24.42 2.05
C ASN A 329 -17.54 24.64 3.48
N ARG A 330 -17.25 25.87 3.89
CA ARG A 330 -16.61 26.24 5.15
C ARG A 330 -17.43 25.86 6.38
N ILE A 331 -16.99 24.85 7.11
CA ILE A 331 -17.24 24.75 8.56
C ILE A 331 -15.87 24.97 9.22
N PRO A 332 -15.63 26.07 9.95
CA PRO A 332 -14.38 26.30 10.63
C PRO A 332 -14.17 25.23 11.70
N VAL A 333 -12.97 24.67 11.71
CA VAL A 333 -12.48 23.88 12.85
C VAL A 333 -12.21 24.84 13.98
N ASP A 334 -12.87 24.65 15.11
CA ASP A 334 -12.43 25.26 16.36
C ASP A 334 -11.10 24.60 16.75
N LEU A 335 -10.00 25.36 16.67
CA LEU A 335 -8.63 24.90 16.92
C LEU A 335 -8.36 24.48 18.37
N ALA A 336 -9.39 24.49 19.22
CA ALA A 336 -9.30 24.16 20.64
C ALA A 336 -9.17 22.66 20.93
N GLU A 337 -9.53 21.77 20.01
CA GLU A 337 -9.30 20.33 20.16
C GLU A 337 -8.11 19.89 19.31
N LYS A 338 -6.92 19.92 19.91
CA LYS A 338 -5.78 19.16 19.36
C LYS A 338 -6.22 17.73 19.16
N PRO A 339 -6.00 17.11 17.98
CA PRO A 339 -6.20 15.68 17.84
C PRO A 339 -5.37 15.03 18.93
N ILE A 340 -6.04 14.27 19.80
CA ILE A 340 -5.37 13.48 20.83
C ILE A 340 -4.45 12.56 20.05
N ALA A 341 -3.14 12.85 20.11
CA ALA A 341 -2.15 11.93 19.63
C ALA A 341 -2.47 10.60 20.30
N LEU A 342 -2.72 9.57 19.48
CA LEU A 342 -2.88 8.23 20.02
C LEU A 342 -1.60 7.93 20.77
N ASP A 343 -1.70 8.00 22.07
CA ASP A 343 -0.70 7.48 22.98
C ASP A 343 -0.74 5.94 22.84
N ILE A 344 -0.18 5.43 21.76
CA ILE A 344 0.29 4.05 21.70
C ILE A 344 1.57 4.12 22.52
N THR A 345 1.37 4.15 23.82
CA THR A 345 2.39 4.27 24.84
C THR A 345 3.63 3.49 24.47
N ASN A 346 4.78 4.12 24.59
CA ASN A 346 6.09 3.52 24.80
C ASN A 346 6.00 2.53 25.96
N LYS A 347 5.48 1.33 25.71
CA LYS A 347 5.47 0.28 26.70
C LYS A 347 6.83 -0.37 26.67
N SER A 348 7.49 -0.32 27.81
CA SER A 348 8.78 -0.95 28.03
C SER A 348 8.70 -2.47 27.79
N PRO A 349 9.82 -3.16 27.58
CA PRO A 349 9.85 -4.62 27.52
C PRO A 349 9.18 -5.27 28.75
N GLU A 350 9.25 -4.63 29.93
CA GLU A 350 8.57 -5.05 31.16
C GLU A 350 7.04 -4.95 31.04
N GLU A 351 6.49 -3.87 30.49
CA GLU A 351 5.04 -3.71 30.28
C GLU A 351 4.50 -4.72 29.26
N ILE A 352 5.31 -5.12 28.25
CA ILE A 352 4.96 -6.19 27.33
C ILE A 352 4.99 -7.54 28.07
N ARG A 353 5.92 -7.72 28.99
CA ARG A 353 6.04 -8.90 29.86
C ARG A 353 4.85 -9.00 30.82
N GLU A 354 4.46 -7.91 31.47
CA GLU A 354 3.30 -7.84 32.34
C GLU A 354 1.99 -8.10 31.59
N ARG A 355 1.85 -7.62 30.34
CA ARG A 355 0.69 -7.95 29.47
C ARG A 355 0.60 -9.42 29.12
N ARG A 356 1.74 -10.13 29.02
CA ARG A 356 1.75 -11.59 28.82
C ARG A 356 1.24 -12.37 30.03
N ILE A 357 1.37 -11.78 31.22
CA ILE A 357 1.00 -12.40 32.50
C ILE A 357 -0.46 -12.17 32.86
N MET A 358 -1.18 -11.30 32.13
CA MET A 358 -2.60 -11.05 32.41
C MET A 358 -3.44 -12.29 32.06
N PRO A 359 -4.09 -12.95 33.03
CA PRO A 359 -4.86 -14.17 32.77
C PRO A 359 -6.00 -13.90 31.80
N ILE A 360 -6.28 -14.86 30.93
CA ILE A 360 -7.43 -14.79 29.98
C ILE A 360 -8.74 -14.53 30.71
N SER A 361 -8.90 -15.05 31.93
CA SER A 361 -10.08 -14.82 32.77
C SER A 361 -10.36 -13.35 33.08
N LYS A 362 -9.35 -12.46 33.06
CA LYS A 362 -9.50 -11.01 33.24
C LYS A 362 -9.85 -10.25 31.96
N LEU A 363 -9.86 -10.89 30.78
CA LEU A 363 -10.27 -10.25 29.53
C LEU A 363 -11.76 -9.96 29.45
N GLN A 364 -12.56 -10.52 30.37
CA GLN A 364 -14.02 -10.42 30.37
C GLN A 364 -14.59 -9.18 31.09
N ASP A 365 -13.77 -8.46 31.87
CA ASP A 365 -14.26 -7.37 32.77
C ASP A 365 -14.31 -5.98 32.10
N LYS A 366 -13.88 -5.82 30.84
CA LYS A 366 -13.90 -4.54 30.08
C LYS A 366 -14.73 -4.64 28.82
N THR A 367 -15.99 -4.99 28.94
CA THR A 367 -16.84 -5.15 27.77
C THR A 367 -17.68 -3.92 27.48
N THR A 368 -17.59 -3.43 26.22
CA THR A 368 -18.65 -2.64 25.60
C THR A 368 -19.91 -3.51 25.42
N SER A 369 -21.08 -2.90 25.23
CA SER A 369 -22.35 -3.62 24.97
C SER A 369 -22.30 -4.45 23.68
N ASP A 370 -21.28 -4.29 22.84
CA ASP A 370 -21.21 -4.80 21.48
C ASP A 370 -20.33 -6.05 21.36
N GLY A 371 -20.88 -7.09 20.73
CA GLY A 371 -20.24 -8.37 20.61
C GLY A 371 -19.74 -8.71 19.22
N PHE A 372 -18.85 -9.73 19.16
CA PHE A 372 -18.34 -10.27 17.91
C PHE A 372 -18.49 -11.80 17.81
N ILE A 373 -18.56 -12.28 16.56
CA ILE A 373 -18.53 -13.70 16.22
C ILE A 373 -17.20 -13.98 15.51
N ASP A 374 -16.46 -15.01 15.95
CA ASP A 374 -15.19 -15.44 15.36
C ASP A 374 -15.40 -16.73 14.54
N LEU A 375 -15.41 -16.61 13.23
CA LEU A 375 -15.56 -17.72 12.28
C LEU A 375 -14.19 -18.24 11.85
N PHE A 376 -14.06 -19.57 11.75
CA PHE A 376 -12.77 -20.22 11.49
C PHE A 376 -11.73 -19.83 12.56
N SER A 377 -12.15 -19.88 13.82
CA SER A 377 -11.46 -19.25 14.95
C SER A 377 -10.08 -19.82 15.26
N GLY A 378 -9.76 -21.03 14.77
CA GLY A 378 -8.46 -21.67 14.98
C GLY A 378 -8.07 -21.70 16.46
N ALA A 379 -6.82 -21.40 16.77
CA ALA A 379 -6.32 -21.38 18.15
C ALA A 379 -6.77 -20.15 18.98
N GLY A 380 -7.67 -19.32 18.45
CA GLY A 380 -8.21 -18.16 19.17
C GLY A 380 -7.36 -16.88 19.05
N GLY A 381 -6.52 -16.75 18.04
CA GLY A 381 -5.70 -15.56 17.87
C GLY A 381 -6.52 -14.27 17.70
N PHE A 382 -7.58 -14.32 16.90
CA PHE A 382 -8.56 -13.24 16.78
C PHE A 382 -9.37 -13.07 18.08
N THR A 383 -9.87 -14.16 18.63
CA THR A 383 -10.65 -14.13 19.89
C THR A 383 -9.88 -13.41 21.00
N ILE A 384 -8.59 -13.73 21.21
CA ILE A 384 -7.73 -13.07 22.20
C ILE A 384 -7.58 -11.58 21.88
N GLY A 385 -7.20 -11.27 20.64
CA GLY A 385 -6.89 -9.90 20.24
C GLY A 385 -8.12 -8.98 20.33
N PHE A 386 -9.26 -9.42 19.80
CA PHE A 386 -10.50 -8.62 19.83
C PHE A 386 -11.05 -8.48 21.25
N SER A 387 -10.98 -9.54 22.08
CA SER A 387 -11.36 -9.43 23.49
C SER A 387 -10.48 -8.43 24.24
N ARG A 388 -9.16 -8.42 23.99
CA ARG A 388 -8.25 -7.42 24.57
C ARG A 388 -8.51 -6.01 24.04
N GLY A 389 -8.97 -5.90 22.80
CA GLY A 389 -9.39 -4.66 22.17
C GLY A 389 -10.74 -4.12 22.64
N GLY A 390 -11.39 -4.78 23.63
CA GLY A 390 -12.61 -4.31 24.27
C GLY A 390 -13.92 -4.84 23.68
N TRP A 391 -13.86 -5.82 22.76
CA TRP A 391 -15.02 -6.46 22.17
C TRP A 391 -15.42 -7.73 22.95
N LYS A 392 -16.73 -7.99 23.11
CA LYS A 392 -17.23 -9.19 23.79
C LYS A 392 -17.36 -10.35 22.80
N PRO A 393 -16.71 -11.52 23.02
CA PRO A 393 -16.91 -12.70 22.18
C PRO A 393 -18.32 -13.28 22.45
N LEU A 394 -19.14 -13.37 21.40
CA LEU A 394 -20.49 -13.95 21.45
C LEU A 394 -20.46 -15.44 21.12
N MET A 395 -19.68 -15.81 20.10
CA MET A 395 -19.53 -17.19 19.63
C MET A 395 -18.21 -17.33 18.85
N CYS A 396 -17.59 -18.49 19.01
CA CYS A 396 -16.49 -18.94 18.16
C CYS A 396 -16.92 -20.19 17.38
N VAL A 397 -16.50 -20.29 16.12
CA VAL A 397 -16.88 -21.39 15.22
C VAL A 397 -15.64 -21.96 14.54
N ASP A 398 -15.47 -23.27 14.61
CA ASP A 398 -14.47 -24.01 13.82
C ASP A 398 -14.94 -25.44 13.59
N PHE A 399 -14.42 -26.14 12.59
CA PHE A 399 -14.78 -27.53 12.32
C PHE A 399 -13.83 -28.53 12.99
N ASP A 400 -12.62 -28.12 13.35
CA ASP A 400 -11.56 -28.99 13.87
C ASP A 400 -11.81 -29.36 15.35
N PRO A 401 -11.93 -30.64 15.69
CA PRO A 401 -12.16 -31.09 17.07
C PRO A 401 -10.99 -30.77 18.00
N ILE A 402 -9.75 -30.64 17.48
CA ILE A 402 -8.59 -30.27 18.30
C ILE A 402 -8.65 -28.79 18.67
N VAL A 403 -9.02 -27.96 17.73
CA VAL A 403 -9.28 -26.53 17.95
C VAL A 403 -10.38 -26.35 18.99
N THR A 404 -11.47 -27.12 18.86
CA THR A 404 -12.57 -27.12 19.85
C THR A 404 -12.06 -27.38 21.27
N ARG A 405 -11.16 -28.37 21.47
CA ARG A 405 -10.57 -28.65 22.78
C ARG A 405 -9.70 -27.52 23.28
N THR A 406 -8.92 -26.90 22.41
CA THR A 406 -8.08 -25.76 22.74
C THR A 406 -8.95 -24.55 23.16
N HIS A 407 -10.00 -24.26 22.41
CA HIS A 407 -10.92 -23.18 22.72
C HIS A 407 -11.66 -23.37 24.04
N LYS A 408 -12.31 -24.53 24.23
CA LYS A 408 -13.04 -24.84 25.47
C LYS A 408 -12.16 -24.81 26.72
N HIS A 409 -10.87 -25.12 26.57
CA HIS A 409 -9.92 -25.02 27.67
C HIS A 409 -9.55 -23.58 28.01
N ASN A 410 -9.24 -22.77 26.99
CA ASN A 410 -8.74 -21.40 27.19
C ASN A 410 -9.87 -20.37 27.36
N PHE A 411 -11.06 -20.63 26.81
CA PHE A 411 -12.21 -19.72 26.81
C PHE A 411 -13.50 -20.44 27.28
N PRO A 412 -13.53 -20.99 28.50
CA PRO A 412 -14.65 -21.83 28.96
C PRO A 412 -16.03 -21.12 29.00
N SER A 413 -16.01 -19.79 29.08
CA SER A 413 -17.25 -18.95 29.12
C SER A 413 -17.69 -18.47 27.73
N VAL A 414 -16.90 -18.70 26.66
CA VAL A 414 -17.26 -18.30 25.30
C VAL A 414 -17.95 -19.46 24.61
N PRO A 415 -19.19 -19.31 24.10
CA PRO A 415 -19.86 -20.34 23.31
C PRO A 415 -19.01 -20.76 22.11
N PHE A 416 -18.82 -22.06 21.96
CA PHE A 416 -18.07 -22.62 20.83
C PHE A 416 -18.90 -23.65 20.07
N LEU A 417 -19.09 -23.39 18.78
CA LEU A 417 -19.81 -24.29 17.88
C LEU A 417 -18.80 -25.03 16.98
N GLN A 418 -18.73 -26.37 17.15
CA GLN A 418 -17.93 -27.20 16.24
C GLN A 418 -18.80 -27.60 15.05
N THR A 419 -18.57 -26.97 13.88
CA THR A 419 -19.37 -27.25 12.67
C THR A 419 -18.60 -26.89 11.40
N ASP A 420 -18.99 -27.54 10.28
CA ASP A 420 -18.45 -27.25 8.95
C ASP A 420 -19.25 -26.14 8.26
N LEU A 421 -18.64 -25.00 8.05
CA LEU A 421 -19.27 -23.86 7.38
C LEU A 421 -19.37 -24.00 5.86
N SER A 422 -18.85 -25.07 5.25
CA SER A 422 -19.11 -25.39 3.84
C SER A 422 -20.58 -25.78 3.59
N GLU A 423 -21.25 -26.33 4.63
CA GLU A 423 -22.64 -26.77 4.58
C GLU A 423 -23.59 -25.57 4.80
N GLN A 424 -24.55 -25.41 3.91
CA GLN A 424 -25.51 -24.29 3.93
C GLN A 424 -26.41 -24.30 5.17
N GLU A 425 -26.83 -25.47 5.62
CA GLU A 425 -27.70 -25.62 6.81
C GLU A 425 -26.99 -25.12 8.08
N ASN A 426 -25.70 -25.42 8.22
CA ASN A 426 -24.91 -24.97 9.36
C ASN A 426 -24.79 -23.44 9.40
N ARG A 427 -24.60 -22.81 8.22
CA ARG A 427 -24.59 -21.34 8.13
C ARG A 427 -25.95 -20.75 8.48
N ARG A 428 -27.02 -21.37 8.00
CA ARG A 428 -28.40 -20.94 8.27
C ARG A 428 -28.70 -20.97 9.76
N SER A 429 -28.34 -22.06 10.46
CA SER A 429 -28.50 -22.17 11.91
C SER A 429 -27.82 -21.03 12.65
N ILE A 430 -26.56 -20.69 12.32
CA ILE A 430 -25.84 -19.58 12.93
C ILE A 430 -26.56 -18.24 12.66
N ILE A 431 -27.04 -18.03 11.44
CA ILE A 431 -27.77 -16.79 11.10
C ILE A 431 -29.07 -16.69 11.91
N GLU A 432 -29.81 -17.80 12.08
CA GLU A 432 -31.06 -17.85 12.83
C GLU A 432 -30.81 -17.56 14.34
N ASP A 433 -29.73 -18.09 14.92
CA ASP A 433 -29.36 -17.86 16.32
C ASP A 433 -29.11 -16.36 16.63
N PHE A 434 -28.62 -15.60 15.64
CA PHE A 434 -28.32 -14.18 15.78
C PHE A 434 -29.33 -13.23 15.11
N ASN A 435 -30.42 -13.75 14.55
CA ASN A 435 -31.40 -12.95 13.79
C ASN A 435 -32.16 -11.91 14.63
N ARG A 436 -32.15 -12.07 15.96
CA ARG A 436 -32.83 -11.16 16.92
C ARG A 436 -31.86 -10.35 17.77
N GLN A 437 -30.57 -10.53 17.58
CA GLN A 437 -29.53 -9.85 18.35
C GLN A 437 -28.69 -8.97 17.43
N GLU A 438 -28.44 -7.73 17.83
CA GLU A 438 -27.50 -6.89 17.10
C GLU A 438 -26.07 -7.38 17.33
N VAL A 439 -25.39 -7.75 16.23
CA VAL A 439 -23.97 -8.16 16.21
C VAL A 439 -23.14 -6.98 15.73
N GLY A 440 -22.21 -6.51 16.55
CA GLY A 440 -21.33 -5.41 16.20
C GLY A 440 -20.33 -5.81 15.12
N LEU A 441 -19.79 -7.05 15.19
CA LEU A 441 -18.68 -7.45 14.34
C LEU A 441 -18.72 -8.96 14.04
N VAL A 442 -18.38 -9.34 12.79
CA VAL A 442 -18.05 -10.69 12.39
C VAL A 442 -16.60 -10.72 11.90
N ILE A 443 -15.79 -11.59 12.49
CA ILE A 443 -14.39 -11.77 12.12
C ILE A 443 -14.13 -13.21 11.66
N GLY A 444 -13.05 -13.41 10.89
CA GLY A 444 -12.61 -14.77 10.57
C GLY A 444 -11.53 -14.86 9.52
N GLY A 445 -10.86 -16.01 9.52
CA GLY A 445 -9.84 -16.36 8.54
C GLY A 445 -10.25 -17.59 7.71
N PRO A 446 -11.15 -17.48 6.71
CA PRO A 446 -11.54 -18.62 5.90
C PRO A 446 -10.33 -19.25 5.22
N PRO A 447 -10.13 -20.59 5.31
CA PRO A 447 -8.95 -21.24 4.78
C PRO A 447 -8.87 -21.13 3.25
N CYS A 448 -7.66 -20.79 2.76
CA CYS A 448 -7.35 -20.61 1.34
C CYS A 448 -6.10 -21.43 0.99
N GLN A 449 -6.16 -22.75 1.18
CA GLN A 449 -4.96 -23.61 1.03
C GLN A 449 -4.52 -23.78 -0.42
N GLY A 450 -5.40 -23.63 -1.41
CA GLY A 450 -5.07 -23.70 -2.83
C GLY A 450 -4.15 -22.58 -3.31
N PHE A 451 -4.02 -21.49 -2.55
CA PHE A 451 -3.36 -20.25 -2.95
C PHE A 451 -2.10 -19.88 -2.17
N SER A 452 -1.78 -20.61 -1.10
CA SER A 452 -0.51 -20.38 -0.42
C SER A 452 0.68 -20.84 -1.29
N ILE A 453 1.84 -20.18 -1.15
CA ILE A 453 3.08 -20.58 -1.84
C ILE A 453 3.40 -22.06 -1.58
N PHE A 454 3.06 -22.57 -0.40
CA PHE A 454 3.22 -23.97 -0.01
C PHE A 454 2.14 -24.86 -0.62
N GLY A 455 0.90 -24.42 -0.69
CA GLY A 455 -0.19 -25.12 -1.37
C GLY A 455 0.11 -25.29 -2.86
N LYS A 456 0.52 -24.23 -3.55
CA LYS A 456 0.93 -24.29 -4.97
C LYS A 456 2.05 -25.30 -5.21
N ARG A 457 3.08 -25.35 -4.37
CA ARG A 457 4.18 -26.31 -4.51
C ARG A 457 3.76 -27.75 -4.28
N ARG A 458 2.77 -28.01 -3.43
CA ARG A 458 2.25 -29.35 -3.15
C ARG A 458 1.38 -29.89 -4.29
N PHE A 459 0.67 -29.00 -5.02
CA PHE A 459 -0.32 -29.36 -6.04
C PHE A 459 0.15 -29.12 -7.48
N VAL A 460 1.22 -28.35 -7.72
CA VAL A 460 1.80 -28.12 -9.07
C VAL A 460 2.18 -29.44 -9.77
N ASN A 461 2.45 -30.50 -9.02
CA ASN A 461 2.74 -31.84 -9.56
C ASN A 461 1.48 -32.72 -9.74
N THR A 462 0.28 -32.22 -9.43
CA THR A 462 -0.96 -32.97 -9.61
C THR A 462 -1.59 -32.57 -10.96
N ARG A 463 -1.45 -33.43 -11.97
CA ARG A 463 -2.08 -33.22 -13.29
C ARG A 463 -3.60 -32.99 -13.12
N GLY A 464 -4.11 -31.85 -13.61
CA GLY A 464 -5.54 -31.54 -13.63
C GLY A 464 -6.06 -30.80 -12.40
N TYR A 465 -5.19 -30.30 -11.47
CA TYR A 465 -5.65 -29.47 -10.36
C TYR A 465 -6.04 -28.07 -10.86
N ASP A 466 -7.33 -27.75 -10.73
CA ASP A 466 -7.88 -26.42 -10.97
C ASP A 466 -8.16 -25.72 -9.61
N PRO A 467 -7.47 -24.61 -9.30
CA PRO A 467 -7.71 -23.85 -8.08
C PRO A 467 -9.15 -23.34 -7.94
N HIS A 468 -9.86 -23.06 -9.04
CA HIS A 468 -11.23 -22.57 -9.00
C HIS A 468 -12.24 -23.67 -8.56
N MET A 469 -11.88 -24.91 -8.75
CA MET A 469 -12.71 -26.07 -8.35
C MET A 469 -12.38 -26.55 -6.94
N ASP A 470 -11.40 -25.96 -6.24
CA ASP A 470 -11.08 -26.36 -4.86
C ASP A 470 -12.23 -25.99 -3.90
N PRO A 471 -12.84 -26.97 -3.25
CA PRO A 471 -13.98 -26.73 -2.34
C PRO A 471 -13.66 -25.74 -1.21
N ARG A 472 -12.39 -25.62 -0.82
CA ARG A 472 -11.94 -24.73 0.26
C ARG A 472 -12.03 -23.26 -0.09
N ASN A 473 -12.02 -22.90 -1.38
CA ASN A 473 -12.21 -21.53 -1.84
C ASN A 473 -13.66 -21.06 -1.66
N LYS A 474 -14.60 -22.03 -1.61
CA LYS A 474 -16.01 -21.75 -1.31
C LYS A 474 -16.22 -21.21 0.11
N LEU A 475 -15.28 -21.45 1.04
CA LEU A 475 -15.38 -20.96 2.42
C LEU A 475 -15.28 -19.44 2.57
N VAL A 476 -14.66 -18.76 1.61
CA VAL A 476 -14.71 -17.29 1.53
C VAL A 476 -16.15 -16.81 1.32
N PHE A 477 -16.88 -17.46 0.42
CA PHE A 477 -18.30 -17.13 0.18
C PHE A 477 -19.19 -17.57 1.35
N ALA A 478 -18.83 -18.64 2.07
CA ALA A 478 -19.51 -19.02 3.30
C ALA A 478 -19.39 -17.93 4.39
N PHE A 479 -18.23 -17.29 4.50
CA PHE A 479 -18.05 -16.11 5.37
C PHE A 479 -18.97 -14.96 4.93
N ILE A 480 -19.04 -14.67 3.63
CA ILE A 480 -19.88 -13.60 3.07
C ILE A 480 -21.38 -13.91 3.31
N ASP A 481 -21.80 -15.16 3.16
CA ASP A 481 -23.19 -15.60 3.42
C ASP A 481 -23.60 -15.31 4.87
N ILE A 482 -22.72 -15.61 5.83
CA ILE A 482 -22.99 -15.35 7.26
C ILE A 482 -23.03 -13.82 7.51
N VAL A 483 -22.11 -13.05 6.94
CA VAL A 483 -22.13 -11.58 7.02
C VAL A 483 -23.40 -11.01 6.41
N LYS A 484 -23.86 -11.54 5.29
CA LYS A 484 -25.13 -11.16 4.62
C LYS A 484 -26.34 -11.44 5.50
N GLY A 485 -26.36 -12.60 6.17
CA GLY A 485 -27.49 -13.01 7.02
C GLY A 485 -27.55 -12.23 8.34
N ILE A 486 -26.44 -12.12 9.05
CA ILE A 486 -26.32 -11.47 10.34
C ILE A 486 -26.34 -9.93 10.23
N LYS A 487 -25.78 -9.38 9.14
CA LYS A 487 -25.65 -7.93 8.90
C LYS A 487 -24.95 -7.18 10.03
N PRO A 488 -23.75 -7.61 10.48
CA PRO A 488 -23.01 -6.90 11.52
C PRO A 488 -22.67 -5.47 11.08
N ARG A 489 -22.38 -4.58 12.01
CA ARG A 489 -21.91 -3.22 11.67
C ARG A 489 -20.56 -3.23 10.97
N TRP A 490 -19.67 -4.14 11.39
CA TRP A 490 -18.34 -4.34 10.83
C TRP A 490 -18.10 -5.81 10.49
N PHE A 491 -17.19 -6.04 9.56
CA PHE A 491 -16.55 -7.35 9.42
C PHE A 491 -15.04 -7.19 9.25
N VAL A 492 -14.29 -8.23 9.64
CA VAL A 492 -12.85 -8.37 9.38
C VAL A 492 -12.59 -9.76 8.84
N MET A 493 -12.09 -9.85 7.61
CA MET A 493 -11.72 -11.11 6.98
C MET A 493 -10.21 -11.17 6.74
N GLU A 494 -9.57 -12.22 7.22
CA GLU A 494 -8.13 -12.47 7.02
C GLU A 494 -7.90 -13.50 5.92
N ASN A 495 -6.78 -13.33 5.20
CA ASN A 495 -6.28 -14.37 4.31
C ASN A 495 -4.77 -14.24 4.07
N VAL A 496 -4.19 -15.21 3.34
CA VAL A 496 -2.78 -15.15 2.94
C VAL A 496 -2.56 -14.04 1.90
N ALA A 497 -1.37 -13.42 1.90
CA ALA A 497 -1.05 -12.36 0.95
C ALA A 497 -1.17 -12.79 -0.53
N GLY A 498 -0.98 -14.07 -0.83
CA GLY A 498 -1.16 -14.60 -2.19
C GLY A 498 -2.58 -14.54 -2.74
N PHE A 499 -3.59 -14.34 -1.88
CA PHE A 499 -4.99 -14.17 -2.26
C PHE A 499 -5.19 -12.99 -3.23
N VAL A 500 -4.43 -11.96 -3.05
CA VAL A 500 -4.49 -10.73 -3.85
C VAL A 500 -4.15 -10.96 -5.32
N ASN A 501 -3.17 -11.84 -5.57
CA ASN A 501 -2.66 -12.13 -6.91
C ASN A 501 -3.42 -13.27 -7.61
N LEU A 502 -4.45 -13.77 -6.95
CA LEU A 502 -5.23 -14.84 -7.47
C LEU A 502 -5.96 -14.39 -8.72
N ASP A 503 -5.77 -15.16 -9.79
CA ASP A 503 -6.40 -14.89 -11.08
C ASP A 503 -6.19 -13.45 -11.55
N SER A 504 -4.96 -12.99 -11.43
CA SER A 504 -4.57 -11.60 -11.75
C SER A 504 -5.39 -10.54 -10.98
N GLY A 505 -5.85 -10.87 -9.75
CA GLY A 505 -6.63 -10.01 -8.89
C GLY A 505 -8.16 -10.07 -9.12
N LEU A 506 -8.64 -10.87 -10.07
CA LEU A 506 -10.08 -11.02 -10.35
C LEU A 506 -10.84 -11.58 -9.16
N PHE A 507 -10.23 -12.52 -8.42
CA PHE A 507 -10.89 -13.14 -7.27
C PHE A 507 -11.12 -12.14 -6.13
N LEU A 508 -10.13 -11.32 -5.79
CA LEU A 508 -10.28 -10.25 -4.79
C LEU A 508 -11.39 -9.27 -5.20
N ARG A 509 -11.46 -8.93 -6.49
CA ARG A 509 -12.51 -8.06 -7.04
C ARG A 509 -13.90 -8.65 -6.88
N SER A 510 -14.06 -9.94 -7.18
CA SER A 510 -15.36 -10.61 -7.03
C SER A 510 -15.81 -10.60 -5.56
N VAL A 511 -14.88 -10.83 -4.62
CA VAL A 511 -15.16 -10.78 -3.18
C VAL A 511 -15.56 -9.37 -2.73
N LEU A 512 -14.86 -8.33 -3.18
CA LEU A 512 -15.20 -6.94 -2.87
C LEU A 512 -16.56 -6.55 -3.46
N LYS A 513 -16.89 -7.04 -4.68
CA LYS A 513 -18.18 -6.85 -5.32
C LYS A 513 -19.30 -7.52 -4.54
N GLU A 514 -19.09 -8.74 -4.05
CA GLU A 514 -20.06 -9.45 -3.23
C GLU A 514 -20.36 -8.71 -1.93
N PHE A 515 -19.32 -8.20 -1.22
CA PHE A 515 -19.55 -7.39 -0.03
C PHE A 515 -20.34 -6.10 -0.34
N ALA A 516 -20.04 -5.44 -1.46
CA ALA A 516 -20.79 -4.26 -1.89
C ALA A 516 -22.26 -4.60 -2.17
N SER A 517 -22.53 -5.73 -2.84
CA SER A 517 -23.91 -6.18 -3.19
C SER A 517 -24.79 -6.44 -1.97
N ILE A 518 -24.17 -6.76 -0.82
CA ILE A 518 -24.88 -7.01 0.44
C ILE A 518 -24.89 -5.81 1.40
N GLY A 519 -24.55 -4.62 0.89
CA GLY A 519 -24.68 -3.35 1.60
C GLY A 519 -23.42 -2.89 2.38
N TYR A 520 -22.27 -3.55 2.20
CA TYR A 520 -20.98 -3.08 2.73
C TYR A 520 -20.27 -2.25 1.69
N HIS A 521 -20.70 -1.04 1.55
CA HIS A 521 -20.14 -0.13 0.56
C HIS A 521 -18.79 0.46 0.96
N ASN A 522 -18.37 0.36 2.19
CA ASN A 522 -17.05 0.78 2.66
C ASN A 522 -16.24 -0.47 3.05
N VAL A 523 -15.48 -0.99 2.09
CA VAL A 523 -14.59 -2.13 2.26
C VAL A 523 -13.21 -1.80 1.75
N GLU A 524 -12.21 -2.01 2.58
CA GLU A 524 -10.81 -1.87 2.20
C GLU A 524 -10.05 -3.17 2.47
N ALA A 525 -9.09 -3.46 1.60
CA ALA A 525 -8.24 -4.63 1.70
C ALA A 525 -6.77 -4.20 1.71
N GLN A 526 -5.99 -4.71 2.68
CA GLN A 526 -4.58 -4.34 2.85
C GLN A 526 -3.74 -5.55 3.21
N VAL A 527 -2.56 -5.67 2.62
CA VAL A 527 -1.56 -6.68 3.03
C VAL A 527 -0.67 -6.07 4.10
N LEU A 528 -0.79 -6.59 5.32
CA LEU A 528 -0.02 -6.14 6.47
C LEU A 528 1.15 -7.10 6.73
N ASN A 529 2.33 -6.55 7.05
CA ASN A 529 3.44 -7.33 7.57
C ASN A 529 3.45 -7.20 9.10
N THR A 530 3.31 -8.31 9.81
CA THR A 530 3.17 -8.31 11.27
C THR A 530 4.33 -7.66 12.02
N ALA A 531 5.54 -7.71 11.45
CA ALA A 531 6.72 -7.06 12.06
C ALA A 531 6.55 -5.53 12.19
N ASP A 532 5.82 -4.90 11.27
CA ASP A 532 5.55 -3.45 11.29
C ASP A 532 4.72 -3.02 12.52
N TYR A 533 4.14 -3.99 13.24
CA TYR A 533 3.23 -3.80 14.38
C TYR A 533 3.78 -4.40 15.69
N GLY A 534 5.08 -4.65 15.76
CA GLY A 534 5.76 -5.13 16.96
C GLY A 534 5.68 -6.63 17.22
N ILE A 535 5.28 -7.41 16.21
CA ILE A 535 5.35 -8.87 16.26
C ILE A 535 6.73 -9.30 15.74
N PRO A 536 7.53 -10.08 16.47
CA PRO A 536 8.88 -10.48 16.04
C PRO A 536 8.87 -11.53 14.93
N GLN A 537 8.04 -11.28 13.89
CA GLN A 537 7.88 -12.20 12.76
C GLN A 537 7.56 -11.44 11.46
N LEU A 538 8.29 -11.75 10.40
CA LEU A 538 7.99 -11.31 9.04
C LEU A 538 6.88 -12.21 8.47
N ARG A 539 5.61 -11.81 8.69
CA ARG A 539 4.42 -12.53 8.27
C ARG A 539 3.45 -11.60 7.56
N LYS A 540 3.30 -11.78 6.26
CA LYS A 540 2.36 -10.99 5.45
C LYS A 540 0.98 -11.64 5.44
N ARG A 541 -0.06 -10.84 5.73
CA ARG A 541 -1.47 -11.25 5.71
C ARG A 541 -2.34 -10.19 5.07
N LEU A 542 -3.24 -10.64 4.23
CA LEU A 542 -4.31 -9.80 3.73
C LEU A 542 -5.37 -9.68 4.82
N LEU A 543 -5.75 -8.46 5.14
CA LEU A 543 -6.96 -8.15 5.89
C LEU A 543 -7.93 -7.40 5.00
N MET A 544 -9.19 -7.77 5.03
CA MET A 544 -10.31 -6.99 4.50
C MET A 544 -11.16 -6.52 5.65
N ILE A 545 -11.36 -5.22 5.76
CA ILE A 545 -12.21 -4.59 6.78
C ILE A 545 -13.32 -3.85 6.07
N GLY A 546 -14.55 -4.08 6.49
CA GLY A 546 -15.69 -3.39 5.92
C GLY A 546 -16.72 -3.00 6.96
N ASN A 547 -17.47 -1.93 6.68
CA ASN A 547 -18.61 -1.54 7.48
C ASN A 547 -19.78 -1.05 6.61
N ARG A 548 -21.02 -1.15 7.17
CA ARG A 548 -22.25 -0.67 6.56
C ARG A 548 -22.77 0.63 7.19
N ILE A 549 -22.02 1.22 8.12
CA ILE A 549 -22.40 2.40 8.88
C ILE A 549 -21.74 3.70 8.37
N GLY A 550 -20.96 3.62 7.30
CA GLY A 550 -20.33 4.76 6.66
C GLY A 550 -19.10 5.33 7.37
N ASN A 551 -18.51 4.62 8.32
CA ASN A 551 -17.28 5.03 8.99
C ASN A 551 -16.05 4.74 8.13
N ILE A 552 -15.02 5.57 8.23
CA ILE A 552 -13.72 5.33 7.60
C ILE A 552 -13.09 4.06 8.17
N ILE A 553 -12.40 3.27 7.33
CA ILE A 553 -11.71 2.06 7.79
C ILE A 553 -10.46 2.45 8.59
N PRO A 554 -10.40 2.10 9.87
CA PRO A 554 -9.38 2.59 10.80
C PRO A 554 -8.16 1.66 10.83
N TRP A 555 -7.32 1.67 9.81
CA TRP A 555 -6.13 0.84 9.75
C TRP A 555 -5.15 1.15 10.88
N PRO A 556 -4.53 0.12 11.49
CA PRO A 556 -3.48 0.33 12.49
C PRO A 556 -2.26 1.00 11.85
N LYS A 557 -1.67 1.95 12.57
CA LYS A 557 -0.44 2.61 12.12
C LYS A 557 0.77 1.72 12.35
N ARG A 558 1.70 1.70 11.40
CA ARG A 558 3.01 1.06 11.58
C ARG A 558 3.81 1.82 12.62
N LYS A 559 4.45 1.07 13.51
CA LYS A 559 5.33 1.63 14.53
C LYS A 559 6.77 1.13 14.38
N PHE A 560 6.97 -0.07 13.84
CA PHE A 560 8.26 -0.76 13.76
C PHE A 560 8.73 -0.88 12.31
N PHE A 561 10.05 -0.80 12.09
CA PHE A 561 10.65 -0.73 10.77
C PHE A 561 11.90 -1.62 10.66
N ALA A 562 12.20 -2.10 9.44
CA ALA A 562 13.39 -2.91 9.17
C ALA A 562 14.68 -2.09 9.29
N ASP A 563 14.63 -0.84 8.76
CA ASP A 563 15.71 0.14 8.80
C ASP A 563 15.13 1.43 9.43
N PRO A 564 15.06 1.50 10.78
CA PRO A 564 14.41 2.60 11.46
C PRO A 564 15.21 3.90 11.32
N GLN A 565 14.50 5.02 11.17
CA GLN A 565 15.04 6.35 11.37
C GLN A 565 15.12 6.66 12.87
N ASP A 566 15.80 7.73 13.28
CA ASP A 566 16.03 8.10 14.69
C ASP A 566 14.75 8.17 15.56
N TRP A 567 13.60 8.38 14.94
CA TRP A 567 12.29 8.47 15.58
C TRP A 567 11.41 7.20 15.43
N GLN A 568 11.94 6.13 14.80
CA GLN A 568 11.23 4.88 14.53
C GLN A 568 11.77 3.75 15.39
N ASP A 569 10.90 2.87 15.83
CA ASP A 569 11.31 1.66 16.51
C ASP A 569 11.80 0.61 15.50
N SER A 570 12.90 -0.04 15.80
CA SER A 570 13.36 -1.21 15.03
C SER A 570 12.42 -2.40 15.24
N TYR A 571 12.40 -3.32 14.26
CA TYR A 571 11.65 -4.57 14.42
C TYR A 571 12.01 -5.30 15.72
N ARG A 572 10.99 -5.80 16.41
CA ARG A 572 11.18 -6.68 17.56
C ARG A 572 11.90 -7.96 17.13
N THR A 573 12.74 -8.46 17.98
CA THR A 573 13.63 -9.59 17.69
C THR A 573 13.14 -10.89 18.33
N VAL A 574 13.60 -12.00 17.80
CA VAL A 574 13.31 -13.33 18.36
C VAL A 574 13.88 -13.45 19.78
N GLY A 575 15.11 -12.96 20.00
CA GLY A 575 15.77 -13.03 21.31
C GLY A 575 14.97 -12.34 22.41
N GLU A 576 14.41 -11.15 22.14
CA GLU A 576 13.60 -10.39 23.10
C GLU A 576 12.39 -11.18 23.63
N VAL A 577 11.88 -12.15 22.90
CA VAL A 577 10.62 -12.81 23.26
C VAL A 577 10.75 -14.26 23.70
N ILE A 578 11.92 -14.91 23.46
CA ILE A 578 12.08 -16.34 23.81
C ILE A 578 13.27 -16.66 24.72
N PHE A 579 14.20 -15.72 24.96
CA PHE A 579 15.43 -16.08 25.69
C PHE A 579 15.22 -16.32 27.19
N ASP A 580 14.21 -15.71 27.78
CA ASP A 580 13.77 -16.01 29.14
C ASP A 580 13.17 -17.43 29.28
N LEU A 581 12.83 -18.09 28.18
CA LEU A 581 12.40 -19.49 28.17
C LEU A 581 13.56 -20.49 28.16
N MET A 582 14.81 -20.04 28.14
CA MET A 582 15.98 -20.91 28.21
C MET A 582 16.32 -21.35 29.65
N ASP A 583 15.65 -20.80 30.64
CA ASP A 583 15.74 -21.13 32.05
C ASP A 583 15.28 -22.57 32.28
N GLU A 584 15.99 -23.32 33.15
CA GLU A 584 15.76 -24.77 33.40
C GLU A 584 14.33 -25.03 33.89
N ASP A 585 13.77 -24.16 34.69
CA ASP A 585 12.41 -24.27 35.23
C ASP A 585 11.29 -23.88 34.25
N SER A 586 11.64 -23.29 33.11
CA SER A 586 10.67 -22.76 32.14
C SER A 586 9.76 -23.84 31.55
N CYS A 587 10.29 -25.08 31.39
CA CYS A 587 9.51 -26.22 30.89
C CYS A 587 8.40 -26.69 31.85
N GLN A 588 8.52 -26.41 33.14
CA GLN A 588 7.50 -26.70 34.15
C GLN A 588 6.53 -25.53 34.32
N ARG A 589 7.03 -24.30 34.11
CA ARG A 589 6.29 -23.08 34.33
C ARG A 589 5.31 -22.76 33.21
N TYR A 590 5.68 -23.05 31.95
CA TYR A 590 4.91 -22.63 30.76
C TYR A 590 4.32 -23.82 30.00
N PRO A 591 3.02 -23.86 29.73
CA PRO A 591 2.38 -24.90 28.94
C PRO A 591 2.96 -24.94 27.53
N ASN A 592 3.05 -26.13 26.93
CA ASN A 592 3.61 -26.39 25.59
C ASN A 592 5.10 -26.02 25.41
N HIS A 593 5.83 -25.77 26.51
CA HIS A 593 7.26 -25.52 26.43
C HIS A 593 8.06 -26.84 26.61
N VAL A 594 7.81 -27.81 25.73
CA VAL A 594 8.48 -29.13 25.75
C VAL A 594 9.44 -29.22 24.56
N PRO A 595 10.77 -29.30 24.79
CA PRO A 595 11.74 -29.48 23.72
C PRO A 595 11.54 -30.79 22.96
N MET A 596 11.69 -30.72 21.63
CA MET A 596 11.65 -31.94 20.80
C MET A 596 12.94 -32.73 20.95
N LYS A 597 12.83 -34.05 21.18
CA LYS A 597 13.96 -34.97 21.13
C LYS A 597 14.32 -35.25 19.67
N HIS A 598 15.48 -34.79 19.24
CA HIS A 598 16.00 -35.04 17.90
C HIS A 598 16.95 -36.27 17.91
N LYS A 599 17.05 -36.93 16.77
CA LYS A 599 18.04 -37.98 16.57
C LYS A 599 19.47 -37.40 16.72
N PRO A 600 20.44 -38.10 17.32
CA PRO A 600 21.81 -37.57 17.52
C PRO A 600 22.44 -37.02 16.24
N LEU A 601 22.26 -37.71 15.12
CA LEU A 601 22.74 -37.27 13.81
C LEU A 601 22.16 -35.88 13.37
N LEU A 602 20.90 -35.60 13.70
CA LEU A 602 20.28 -34.28 13.40
C LEU A 602 20.85 -33.19 14.30
N VAL A 603 21.05 -33.49 15.58
CA VAL A 603 21.64 -32.52 16.52
C VAL A 603 23.07 -32.18 16.09
N GLU A 604 23.82 -33.15 15.58
CA GLU A 604 25.17 -32.95 15.04
C GLU A 604 25.12 -32.02 13.81
N ARG A 605 24.21 -32.25 12.88
CA ARG A 605 23.99 -31.38 11.71
C ARG A 605 23.60 -29.96 12.11
N PHE A 606 22.79 -29.79 13.16
CA PHE A 606 22.36 -28.46 13.61
C PHE A 606 23.53 -27.58 14.06
N LYS A 607 24.64 -28.15 14.53
CA LYS A 607 25.85 -27.40 14.90
C LYS A 607 26.49 -26.67 13.71
N TYR A 608 26.28 -27.16 12.49
CA TYR A 608 26.80 -26.57 11.26
C TYR A 608 25.89 -25.46 10.67
N ILE A 609 24.71 -25.24 11.25
CA ILE A 609 23.80 -24.17 10.80
C ILE A 609 24.07 -22.90 11.62
N LYS A 610 24.75 -21.95 11.02
CA LYS A 610 25.01 -20.66 11.65
C LYS A 610 23.71 -19.90 11.91
N GLU A 611 23.74 -19.04 12.93
CA GLU A 611 22.60 -18.17 13.27
C GLU A 611 22.13 -17.34 12.07
N GLY A 612 20.83 -17.32 11.83
CA GLY A 612 20.20 -16.66 10.67
C GLY A 612 20.25 -17.42 9.34
N ASN A 613 21.03 -18.50 9.26
CA ASN A 613 21.31 -19.20 8.02
C ASN A 613 20.51 -20.51 7.84
N LYS A 614 20.53 -21.03 6.63
CA LYS A 614 20.07 -22.35 6.26
C LYS A 614 21.23 -23.35 6.37
N LEU A 615 20.88 -24.64 6.45
CA LEU A 615 21.86 -25.71 6.29
C LEU A 615 22.50 -25.63 4.90
N ASP A 616 23.79 -25.54 4.89
CA ASP A 616 24.61 -25.70 3.69
C ASP A 616 25.18 -27.14 3.70
N VAL A 617 24.64 -27.96 2.80
CA VAL A 617 25.00 -29.40 2.75
C VAL A 617 26.41 -29.60 2.24
N ASP A 618 26.91 -28.69 1.38
CA ASP A 618 28.25 -28.80 0.82
C ASP A 618 29.33 -28.60 1.89
N ASN A 619 29.02 -27.81 2.91
CA ASN A 619 29.90 -27.57 4.06
C ASN A 619 29.77 -28.57 5.20
N LEU A 620 28.97 -29.64 5.04
CA LEU A 620 28.88 -30.70 6.01
C LEU A 620 30.05 -31.69 5.85
N PRO A 621 30.56 -32.25 6.96
CA PRO A 621 31.42 -33.47 6.93
C PRO A 621 30.72 -34.61 6.19
N GLU A 622 31.49 -35.44 5.48
CA GLU A 622 30.94 -36.53 4.64
C GLU A 622 30.01 -37.49 5.38
N HIS A 623 30.35 -37.86 6.66
CA HIS A 623 29.51 -38.73 7.46
C HIS A 623 28.13 -38.11 7.80
N LEU A 624 28.01 -36.77 7.74
CA LEU A 624 26.77 -36.05 7.97
C LEU A 624 25.97 -35.79 6.68
N LYS A 625 26.54 -35.95 5.50
CA LYS A 625 25.86 -35.83 4.21
C LYS A 625 24.97 -37.03 3.89
N LYS A 626 25.19 -38.18 4.50
CA LYS A 626 24.45 -39.42 4.23
C LYS A 626 22.95 -39.25 4.42
N GLY A 627 22.18 -39.47 3.35
CA GLY A 627 20.73 -39.33 3.35
C GLY A 627 20.20 -37.95 2.84
N TYR A 628 21.09 -37.00 2.50
CA TYR A 628 20.72 -35.87 1.67
C TYR A 628 21.03 -36.21 0.21
N ARG A 629 20.01 -36.32 -0.62
CA ARG A 629 20.18 -36.27 -2.08
C ARG A 629 20.39 -34.82 -2.45
N THR A 630 21.41 -34.50 -3.22
CA THR A 630 21.75 -33.13 -3.66
C THR A 630 20.61 -32.44 -4.42
N ASP A 631 19.69 -33.21 -5.01
CA ASP A 631 18.55 -32.71 -5.76
C ASP A 631 17.26 -32.49 -4.94
N ASP A 632 17.13 -33.15 -3.79
CA ASP A 632 15.91 -33.11 -2.93
C ASP A 632 15.92 -32.01 -1.86
N VAL A 633 17.07 -31.37 -1.61
CA VAL A 633 17.24 -30.38 -0.51
C VAL A 633 16.43 -29.10 -0.71
N LYS A 634 15.95 -28.84 -1.92
CA LYS A 634 15.10 -27.66 -2.24
C LYS A 634 13.77 -27.64 -1.49
N ASN A 635 13.27 -28.78 -0.99
CA ASN A 635 11.95 -28.88 -0.37
C ASN A 635 11.91 -28.76 1.16
N TYR A 636 13.05 -28.81 1.86
CA TYR A 636 13.11 -28.75 3.34
C TYR A 636 13.63 -27.42 3.89
N SER A 637 13.35 -26.32 3.18
CA SER A 637 13.98 -25.01 3.43
C SER A 637 13.67 -24.37 4.78
N HIS A 638 12.61 -24.79 5.50
CA HIS A 638 12.20 -24.19 6.77
C HIS A 638 12.72 -24.95 7.99
N ILE A 639 12.80 -26.27 7.93
CA ILE A 639 13.21 -27.13 9.04
C ILE A 639 14.70 -27.01 9.36
N ASN A 640 15.53 -26.84 8.33
CA ASN A 640 16.98 -26.73 8.43
C ASN A 640 17.42 -25.25 8.36
N ARG A 641 16.69 -24.38 9.02
CA ARG A 641 17.02 -22.96 9.13
C ARG A 641 17.01 -22.51 10.58
N ARG A 642 18.10 -21.88 11.00
CA ARG A 642 18.25 -21.30 12.33
C ARG A 642 17.76 -19.86 12.33
N LEU A 643 17.00 -19.49 13.35
CA LEU A 643 16.61 -18.10 13.56
C LEU A 643 17.81 -17.24 13.98
N HIS A 644 17.68 -15.93 13.86
CA HIS A 644 18.67 -14.98 14.35
C HIS A 644 18.12 -14.27 15.58
N ARG A 645 18.94 -14.17 16.66
CA ARG A 645 18.50 -13.56 17.93
C ARG A 645 18.08 -12.10 17.80
N ASP A 646 18.81 -11.32 17.00
CA ASP A 646 18.64 -9.88 16.84
C ASP A 646 17.80 -9.51 15.60
N LYS A 647 17.00 -10.46 15.08
CA LYS A 647 16.11 -10.23 13.93
C LYS A 647 14.74 -10.85 14.18
N PRO A 648 13.68 -10.32 13.51
CA PRO A 648 12.39 -11.00 13.50
C PRO A 648 12.49 -12.37 12.82
N SER A 649 11.69 -13.33 13.25
CA SER A 649 11.52 -14.62 12.60
C SER A 649 10.97 -14.45 11.20
N PHE A 650 11.31 -15.36 10.30
CA PHE A 650 10.50 -15.57 9.11
C PHE A 650 9.15 -16.19 9.47
N THR A 651 8.18 -16.21 8.54
CA THR A 651 6.84 -16.76 8.78
C THR A 651 6.92 -18.19 9.32
N ILE A 652 6.40 -18.42 10.52
CA ILE A 652 6.14 -19.74 11.07
C ILE A 652 4.96 -20.33 10.32
N VAL A 653 5.17 -21.45 9.65
CA VAL A 653 4.17 -22.10 8.81
C VAL A 653 3.57 -23.32 9.51
N PRO A 654 2.29 -23.63 9.30
CA PRO A 654 1.69 -24.87 9.75
C PRO A 654 2.32 -26.05 9.00
N GLY A 655 2.72 -27.08 9.70
CA GLY A 655 3.29 -28.25 9.05
C GLY A 655 3.91 -29.21 10.06
N HIS A 656 4.41 -30.31 9.51
CA HIS A 656 5.04 -31.40 10.26
C HIS A 656 5.84 -30.89 11.45
N ASN A 657 5.76 -31.52 12.59
CA ASN A 657 6.51 -31.42 13.85
C ASN A 657 7.75 -30.50 13.95
N ALA A 658 8.17 -29.85 12.87
CA ALA A 658 9.42 -29.16 12.75
C ALA A 658 9.18 -27.64 12.59
N LEU A 659 9.33 -26.98 13.71
CA LEU A 659 9.51 -25.54 13.77
C LEU A 659 10.97 -25.18 13.38
N PRO A 660 11.30 -23.92 13.08
CA PRO A 660 12.66 -23.46 12.87
C PRO A 660 13.58 -23.81 14.05
N LEU A 661 14.89 -23.80 13.81
CA LEU A 661 15.86 -24.00 14.88
C LEU A 661 15.95 -22.75 15.76
N HIS A 662 16.07 -23.01 17.06
CA HIS A 662 16.34 -21.96 18.06
C HIS A 662 17.64 -21.20 17.70
N PRO A 663 17.72 -19.88 17.91
CA PRO A 663 18.90 -19.09 17.54
C PRO A 663 20.22 -19.67 18.06
N ILE A 664 20.26 -20.12 19.32
CA ILE A 664 21.46 -20.59 20.00
C ILE A 664 21.46 -22.11 20.18
N LEU A 665 20.33 -22.71 20.60
CA LEU A 665 20.25 -24.10 20.96
C LEU A 665 20.16 -25.02 19.73
N ASN A 666 20.80 -26.21 19.80
CA ASN A 666 20.78 -27.20 18.71
C ASN A 666 19.50 -28.04 18.72
N ARG A 667 18.36 -27.37 18.71
CA ARG A 667 17.04 -27.98 18.66
C ARG A 667 16.05 -27.06 17.90
N ALA A 668 14.94 -27.62 17.44
CA ALA A 668 13.82 -26.84 16.95
C ALA A 668 13.19 -26.04 18.11
N LEU A 669 12.49 -24.96 17.76
CA LEU A 669 11.67 -24.23 18.72
C LEU A 669 10.66 -25.15 19.41
N THR A 670 10.34 -24.86 20.65
CA THR A 670 9.16 -25.41 21.32
C THR A 670 7.89 -24.75 20.77
N VAL A 671 6.74 -25.33 21.04
CA VAL A 671 5.44 -24.72 20.66
C VAL A 671 5.25 -23.38 21.38
N ARG A 672 5.67 -23.28 22.65
CA ARG A 672 5.60 -22.02 23.43
C ARG A 672 6.49 -20.93 22.87
N GLU A 673 7.71 -21.23 22.46
CA GLU A 673 8.60 -20.28 21.81
C GLU A 673 7.97 -19.75 20.50
N ALA A 674 7.41 -20.65 19.68
CA ALA A 674 6.69 -20.26 18.47
C ALA A 674 5.44 -19.44 18.77
N ALA A 675 4.69 -19.77 19.81
CA ALA A 675 3.50 -19.03 20.24
C ALA A 675 3.84 -17.61 20.72
N ARG A 676 4.94 -17.42 21.44
CA ARG A 676 5.44 -16.09 21.84
C ARG A 676 5.87 -15.24 20.65
N ILE A 677 6.52 -15.85 19.65
CA ILE A 677 6.85 -15.17 18.39
C ILE A 677 5.56 -14.71 17.68
N GLN A 678 4.46 -15.44 17.79
CA GLN A 678 3.14 -15.08 17.32
C GLN A 678 2.36 -14.17 18.30
N THR A 679 2.95 -13.78 19.42
CA THR A 679 2.34 -12.92 20.46
C THR A 679 1.17 -13.54 21.23
N PHE A 680 1.08 -14.86 21.32
CA PHE A 680 0.14 -15.51 22.24
C PHE A 680 0.58 -15.29 23.69
N LEU A 681 -0.42 -15.23 24.57
CA LEU A 681 -0.22 -15.15 26.02
C LEU A 681 0.38 -16.47 26.56
N ASP A 682 1.10 -16.38 27.67
CA ASP A 682 1.83 -17.55 28.21
C ASP A 682 0.92 -18.58 28.88
N ASP A 683 -0.27 -18.20 29.30
CA ASP A 683 -1.29 -19.07 29.87
C ASP A 683 -2.17 -19.78 28.82
N VAL A 684 -2.04 -19.42 27.54
CA VAL A 684 -2.74 -20.14 26.45
C VAL A 684 -2.16 -21.53 26.29
N GLU A 685 -2.95 -22.55 26.48
CA GLU A 685 -2.54 -23.95 26.29
C GLU A 685 -3.12 -24.52 25.00
N PHE A 686 -2.25 -24.99 24.09
CA PHE A 686 -2.65 -25.68 22.87
C PHE A 686 -2.83 -27.17 23.14
N LYS A 687 -4.01 -27.71 22.92
CA LYS A 687 -4.31 -29.13 23.13
C LYS A 687 -3.93 -29.96 21.89
N GLY A 688 -3.80 -31.27 22.12
CA GLY A 688 -3.46 -32.23 21.07
C GLY A 688 -1.99 -32.65 21.07
N THR A 689 -1.62 -33.40 20.04
CA THR A 689 -0.24 -33.84 19.80
C THR A 689 0.65 -32.65 19.45
N ARG A 690 1.97 -32.78 19.60
CA ARG A 690 2.89 -31.72 19.20
C ARG A 690 2.67 -31.23 17.75
N GLN A 691 2.38 -32.13 16.83
CA GLN A 691 2.11 -31.78 15.44
C GLN A 691 0.87 -30.89 15.32
N GLU A 692 -0.23 -31.23 15.99
CA GLU A 692 -1.45 -30.46 16.03
C GLU A 692 -1.24 -29.09 16.68
N GLN A 693 -0.45 -29.03 17.75
CA GLN A 693 -0.07 -27.78 18.42
C GLN A 693 0.74 -26.86 17.47
N CYS A 694 1.71 -27.42 16.73
CA CYS A 694 2.48 -26.67 15.72
C CYS A 694 1.59 -26.15 14.60
N ILE A 695 0.60 -26.93 14.16
CA ILE A 695 -0.38 -26.52 13.13
C ILE A 695 -1.24 -25.37 13.65
N GLN A 696 -1.74 -25.45 14.87
CA GLN A 696 -2.57 -24.41 15.49
C GLN A 696 -1.79 -23.08 15.57
N VAL A 697 -0.57 -23.10 16.09
CA VAL A 697 0.28 -21.89 16.19
C VAL A 697 0.62 -21.34 14.81
N GLY A 698 0.98 -22.20 13.84
CA GLY A 698 1.38 -21.77 12.50
C GLY A 698 0.23 -21.15 11.69
N ASN A 699 -1.01 -21.65 11.88
CA ASN A 699 -2.21 -21.10 11.21
C ASN A 699 -2.71 -19.83 11.86
N ALA A 700 -2.47 -19.63 13.14
CA ALA A 700 -3.09 -18.54 13.90
C ALA A 700 -2.74 -17.15 13.35
N PHE A 701 -3.72 -16.26 13.48
CA PHE A 701 -3.50 -14.83 13.36
C PHE A 701 -2.87 -14.28 14.66
N PRO A 702 -1.85 -13.41 14.60
CA PRO A 702 -1.19 -12.90 15.79
C PRO A 702 -2.14 -12.06 16.67
N PRO A 703 -2.33 -12.42 17.96
CA PRO A 703 -3.22 -11.69 18.86
C PRO A 703 -2.93 -10.19 18.98
N LEU A 704 -1.66 -9.78 18.97
CA LEU A 704 -1.31 -8.36 19.07
C LEU A 704 -1.81 -7.55 17.86
N LEU A 705 -1.72 -8.08 16.64
CA LEU A 705 -2.23 -7.37 15.46
C LEU A 705 -3.77 -7.34 15.50
N ALA A 706 -4.41 -8.43 15.94
CA ALA A 706 -5.86 -8.47 16.12
C ALA A 706 -6.33 -7.43 17.17
N GLU A 707 -5.61 -7.26 18.28
CA GLU A 707 -5.88 -6.24 19.31
C GLU A 707 -5.78 -4.82 18.73
N LEU A 708 -4.76 -4.53 17.93
CA LEU A 708 -4.60 -3.22 17.30
C LEU A 708 -5.76 -2.90 16.33
N VAL A 709 -6.17 -3.86 15.52
CA VAL A 709 -7.32 -3.72 14.61
C VAL A 709 -8.60 -3.50 15.42
N ALA A 710 -8.83 -4.31 16.44
CA ALA A 710 -10.01 -4.22 17.30
C ALA A 710 -10.16 -2.87 18.00
N ASN A 711 -9.07 -2.37 18.61
CA ASN A 711 -9.01 -1.07 19.25
C ASN A 711 -9.35 0.08 18.30
N ASN A 712 -8.84 -0.01 17.06
CA ASN A 712 -9.07 1.03 16.07
C ASN A 712 -10.54 1.03 15.58
N ILE A 713 -11.12 -0.15 15.34
CA ILE A 713 -12.54 -0.27 14.98
C ILE A 713 -13.43 0.28 16.11
N LEU A 714 -13.14 -0.06 17.36
CA LEU A 714 -13.91 0.42 18.51
C LEU A 714 -13.86 1.95 18.63
N LYS A 715 -12.69 2.54 18.43
CA LYS A 715 -12.52 4.01 18.40
C LYS A 715 -13.29 4.66 17.26
N ALA A 716 -13.31 4.03 16.08
CA ALA A 716 -14.09 4.54 14.94
C ALA A 716 -15.60 4.51 15.24
N GLU A 717 -16.11 3.50 15.95
CA GLU A 717 -17.52 3.42 16.34
C GLU A 717 -17.93 4.52 17.33
N THR A 718 -17.08 4.80 18.30
CA THR A 718 -17.37 5.79 19.35
C THR A 718 -17.16 7.23 18.90
N ASN A 719 -16.89 7.49 17.61
CA ASN A 719 -16.56 8.80 17.04
C ASN A 719 -15.34 9.49 17.70
N GLN A 720 -14.54 8.77 18.50
CA GLN A 720 -13.36 9.33 19.16
C GLN A 720 -12.19 9.54 18.21
N TRP A 721 -12.33 9.07 16.95
CA TRP A 721 -11.19 9.05 16.02
C TRP A 721 -11.42 9.78 14.69
N PHE A 722 -12.66 9.96 14.27
CA PHE A 722 -12.96 10.63 13.00
C PHE A 722 -14.08 11.64 13.14
N PRO A 723 -13.82 12.92 12.86
CA PRO A 723 -14.88 13.87 12.65
C PRO A 723 -15.50 13.60 11.27
N GLY A 724 -16.63 12.93 11.23
CA GLY A 724 -17.45 12.81 10.04
C GLY A 724 -17.63 11.38 9.51
N ARG A 725 -18.89 11.01 9.30
CA ARG A 725 -19.29 9.82 8.56
C ARG A 725 -19.01 10.05 7.08
N VAL A 726 -18.39 9.08 6.41
CA VAL A 726 -18.34 9.08 4.94
C VAL A 726 -19.76 8.86 4.43
N PRO A 727 -20.30 9.73 3.55
CA PRO A 727 -21.58 9.46 2.93
C PRO A 727 -21.54 8.09 2.24
N ALA A 728 -22.63 7.33 2.32
CA ALA A 728 -22.74 5.97 1.74
C ALA A 728 -22.50 5.91 0.21
N SER A 729 -22.28 7.05 -0.42
CA SER A 729 -22.21 7.23 -1.87
C SER A 729 -20.80 7.40 -2.48
N ALA A 730 -19.69 7.05 -1.79
CA ALA A 730 -18.35 7.35 -2.33
C ALA A 730 -17.34 6.21 -2.18
N TYR A 731 -17.14 5.39 -3.21
CA TYR A 731 -16.22 4.23 -3.16
C TYR A 731 -15.35 4.03 -4.39
N TYR A 732 -14.11 3.58 -4.21
CA TYR A 732 -13.19 3.17 -5.26
C TYR A 732 -12.60 1.81 -4.95
N ALA A 733 -12.36 1.01 -5.97
CA ALA A 733 -11.43 -0.09 -5.88
C ALA A 733 -10.18 0.25 -6.71
N LEU A 734 -9.05 0.44 -6.06
CA LEU A 734 -7.74 0.55 -6.70
C LEU A 734 -6.96 -0.73 -6.39
N VAL A 735 -6.71 -1.53 -7.41
CA VAL A 735 -5.83 -2.68 -7.33
C VAL A 735 -4.52 -2.28 -8.01
N GLU A 736 -3.47 -2.02 -7.23
CA GLU A 736 -2.13 -1.87 -7.77
C GLU A 736 -1.27 -3.07 -7.41
N LYS A 737 -0.65 -3.65 -8.44
CA LYS A 737 0.30 -4.74 -8.31
C LYS A 737 1.71 -4.18 -8.31
N ASN A 738 2.40 -4.28 -7.18
CA ASN A 738 3.85 -4.15 -7.13
C ASN A 738 4.47 -5.17 -6.18
N SER A 739 5.67 -5.61 -6.52
CA SER A 739 6.32 -6.85 -6.12
C SER A 739 6.64 -7.04 -4.63
N SER A 740 6.28 -6.16 -3.72
CA SER A 740 6.66 -6.31 -2.31
C SER A 740 5.67 -5.86 -1.23
N THR A 741 4.72 -4.96 -1.50
CA THR A 741 3.62 -4.63 -0.58
C THR A 741 2.45 -4.09 -1.39
N GLU A 742 1.32 -4.77 -1.33
CA GLU A 742 0.14 -4.46 -2.14
C GLU A 742 -0.94 -3.88 -1.23
N ILE A 743 -1.29 -2.60 -1.47
CA ILE A 743 -2.40 -1.92 -0.80
C ILE A 743 -3.56 -1.89 -1.78
N TYR A 744 -4.71 -2.41 -1.38
CA TYR A 744 -5.92 -2.48 -2.18
C TYR A 744 -6.98 -1.63 -1.51
N TYR A 745 -7.48 -0.63 -2.23
CA TYR A 745 -8.55 0.23 -1.78
C TYR A 745 -9.82 -0.09 -2.55
N GLY A 746 -10.88 -0.48 -1.86
CA GLY A 746 -12.21 -0.55 -2.41
C GLY A 746 -13.03 0.64 -1.93
N ARG A 747 -13.39 1.54 -2.85
CA ARG A 747 -14.22 2.70 -2.53
C ARG A 747 -15.33 2.86 -3.55
N LEU A 748 -16.56 2.99 -3.14
CA LEU A 748 -17.72 3.17 -4.00
C LEU A 748 -17.95 4.63 -4.40
N ILE A 749 -18.44 4.83 -5.61
CA ILE A 749 -18.80 6.15 -6.16
C ILE A 749 -20.29 6.08 -6.53
N SER A 750 -21.14 6.69 -5.76
CA SER A 750 -22.59 6.97 -5.94
C SER A 750 -23.49 5.91 -6.59
N GLU A 751 -24.73 5.80 -6.13
CA GLU A 751 -25.80 4.86 -6.56
C GLU A 751 -26.15 4.93 -8.06
N ASP A 752 -25.87 6.05 -8.75
CA ASP A 752 -26.16 6.21 -10.18
C ASP A 752 -25.16 5.50 -11.11
N SER A 753 -24.06 4.99 -10.59
CA SER A 753 -23.08 4.21 -11.36
C SER A 753 -23.34 2.70 -11.36
N GLU A 754 -24.34 2.20 -10.63
CA GLU A 754 -24.64 0.76 -10.52
C GLU A 754 -25.14 0.11 -11.83
N ARG A 755 -25.40 0.89 -12.86
CA ARG A 755 -25.83 0.36 -14.17
C ARG A 755 -24.71 0.06 -15.15
N ASN A 756 -23.47 0.39 -14.86
CA ASN A 756 -22.36 0.14 -15.78
C ASN A 756 -21.13 -0.42 -15.06
N ASP A 757 -20.86 -1.63 -15.36
CA ASP A 757 -19.61 -2.40 -15.24
C ASP A 757 -18.49 -1.76 -14.41
N MET A 758 -18.27 -2.31 -13.21
CA MET A 758 -17.06 -2.10 -12.45
C MET A 758 -15.86 -2.71 -13.20
N SER A 759 -15.44 -2.11 -14.31
CA SER A 759 -14.13 -2.42 -14.87
C SER A 759 -13.07 -1.73 -14.02
N ILE A 760 -12.53 -2.45 -13.08
CA ILE A 760 -11.31 -2.06 -12.39
C ILE A 760 -10.19 -2.18 -13.41
N LYS A 761 -9.66 -1.05 -13.88
CA LYS A 761 -8.45 -1.08 -14.70
C LYS A 761 -7.28 -1.53 -13.83
N THR A 762 -6.84 -2.75 -14.02
CA THR A 762 -5.49 -3.13 -13.67
C THR A 762 -4.56 -2.42 -14.64
N GLY A 763 -3.74 -1.53 -14.15
CA GLY A 763 -2.56 -1.09 -14.88
C GLY A 763 -1.58 -2.25 -14.99
N LEU A 764 -1.88 -3.21 -15.88
CA LEU A 764 -0.97 -4.23 -16.34
C LEU A 764 -0.54 -3.81 -17.74
N GLU A 765 0.60 -3.14 -17.83
CA GLU A 765 1.64 -3.26 -18.84
C GLU A 765 2.90 -2.52 -18.37
#